data_c54b5eed5c196199f24ae8849da85802
#
_entry.id   c54b5eed5c196199f24ae8849da85802
#
_cell.length_a   1.000
_cell.length_b   1.000
_cell.length_c   1.000
_cell.angle_alpha   90.00
_cell.angle_beta   90.00
_cell.angle_gamma   90.00
#
_symmetry.space_group_name_H-M   'P 1'
#
loop_
_entity.id
_entity.type
_entity.pdbx_description
1 polymer ?
#
loop_
_entity_poly.entity_id
_entity_poly.type
_entity_poly.pdbx_seq_one_letter_code
_entity_poly.pdbx_strand_id
1 'polypeptide(L)'
;MNYGKKSTSKKRNSLISRSSMMGKRARVSFIRVLFVSLIAICIGVACLGIGSFKGVIDNAPDVNDIDIMPLGYATFLYDDEGNQIRKLAAPDSNRLPVTLNQIPADLQHAVVAIEDERFYEHNGIDVKGILRAGVKAITTGDFSEGASTITQQLLKNNVFTNWTSESTQLERFTRKFQEQYLAVQVEKKTSKDTILENYLNTINLGAGSYGVQAASRQYFDKDVWDLNLSECATLAGITQNPTKFNPITNPESNQKRRKEVLQHMLDQNYISQEQYDDALADDVYFRIQEAQEENSSTENTVYTYFEDELTDQVIDDLMNIKGYTKTQATNLLYSGGLKIYTTQDSEIQNILDEEYSDTSNFPDEVQYELDYALTVTDPDGNQVNYSKEMLQLYFQNEDPSFDLLFDSPEEGQTYVDRYKESILADGSKVLAERVNFAPQPQSSMSVIDQHTGYVKALIGGRGEKTASLTLNRATDTTRQPGSTFKIVSTYAPALNEKGMTLATTFEDEPYEYPDGSPVNNATRSYNGTTTIRTAIQNSINVVAVKCLEKVTPDLGLKYLDNFGFTTLAHGTEADTDANGNVWSDAGLATALGGITRGVTNIELCASYASIANGGNYIKPIYYTKILDHNGNVLIENTSVERSVIKESTAYLLTSAMEDVVKQGTGTACQLDNMAVAGKTGTTEDYNDLWFVGYTPYYTCAVWSGYDNNEKLPDYARNFHKNLWKKVMTRIHKGLPEKNFSKPASVEKLSICSETGLLPRAGCPVITEYFDVGTMPTEYCDQHFYDYSYDEDDYDYSYDTSDSSDTSDAEPTTAPDSTDNTSGGDNGDGTDNTGDNGDGSNNCDSGDSGDNGDGGDNTGDNGGDNGDGGDGGDNTGDNGDNGDNGDGGGDYNNDDEDAYQIDYY
;
A
#
# COMPACT_ATOMS: atom_id res chain seq x y z
N MET A 1 46.81 -84.69 12.06
CA MET A 1 45.45 -84.60 12.63
C MET A 1 44.92 -86.02 12.80
N ASN A 2 44.73 -86.47 14.04
CA ASN A 2 44.35 -87.85 14.34
C ASN A 2 42.82 -88.07 14.25
N TYR A 3 42.37 -88.64 13.17
CA TYR A 3 40.95 -88.92 12.89
C TYR A 3 40.50 -90.32 13.43
N GLY A 4 40.84 -90.66 14.66
CA GLY A 4 40.41 -91.88 15.27
C GLY A 4 38.88 -91.95 15.37
N LYS A 5 38.32 -93.21 15.10
CA LYS A 5 36.84 -93.47 15.15
C LYS A 5 36.18 -92.99 16.46
N LYS A 6 36.84 -93.04 17.63
CA LYS A 6 36.34 -92.49 18.91
C LYS A 6 36.24 -90.98 18.97
N SER A 7 37.21 -90.25 18.35
CA SER A 7 37.15 -88.79 18.32
C SER A 7 36.05 -88.24 17.38
N THR A 8 35.84 -88.87 16.23
CA THR A 8 34.78 -88.50 15.28
C THR A 8 33.38 -88.91 15.86
N SER A 9 33.24 -90.01 16.54
CA SER A 9 32.01 -90.37 17.24
C SER A 9 31.63 -89.43 18.37
N LYS A 10 32.60 -88.96 19.18
CA LYS A 10 32.41 -88.03 20.29
C LYS A 10 32.00 -86.65 19.74
N LYS A 11 32.63 -86.22 18.65
CA LYS A 11 32.29 -84.93 17.96
C LYS A 11 30.94 -85.04 17.26
N ARG A 12 30.58 -86.25 16.67
CA ARG A 12 29.28 -86.42 16.05
C ARG A 12 28.18 -86.44 17.13
N ASN A 13 28.39 -87.13 18.27
CA ASN A 13 27.40 -87.20 19.37
C ASN A 13 27.21 -85.86 20.08
N SER A 14 28.23 -85.00 20.18
CA SER A 14 28.09 -83.57 20.65
C SER A 14 27.39 -82.68 19.68
N LEU A 15 27.50 -83.00 18.40
CA LEU A 15 26.78 -82.22 17.34
C LEU A 15 25.30 -82.62 17.21
N ILE A 16 25.01 -83.90 17.66
CA ILE A 16 23.63 -84.47 17.58
C ILE A 16 22.89 -84.39 18.92
N SER A 17 23.55 -83.96 20.03
CA SER A 17 22.87 -83.83 21.33
C SER A 17 21.67 -82.89 21.21
N ARG A 18 20.57 -83.32 21.87
CA ARG A 18 19.30 -82.53 21.82
C ARG A 18 19.49 -81.05 22.23
N SER A 19 20.38 -80.77 23.19
CA SER A 19 20.70 -79.39 23.65
C SER A 19 21.51 -78.57 22.62
N SER A 20 22.48 -79.21 21.91
CA SER A 20 23.23 -78.51 20.87
C SER A 20 22.41 -78.28 19.61
N MET A 21 21.48 -79.20 19.31
CA MET A 21 20.52 -78.99 18.21
C MET A 21 19.50 -77.93 18.55
N MET A 22 19.00 -77.84 19.78
CA MET A 22 18.12 -76.77 20.23
C MET A 22 18.80 -75.44 20.23
N GLY A 23 20.08 -75.33 20.70
CA GLY A 23 20.83 -74.12 20.67
C GLY A 23 21.14 -73.60 19.23
N LYS A 24 21.40 -74.52 18.28
CA LYS A 24 21.57 -74.18 16.88
C LYS A 24 20.26 -73.72 16.19
N ARG A 25 19.14 -74.47 16.53
CA ARG A 25 17.80 -74.01 16.01
C ARG A 25 17.42 -72.70 16.58
N ALA A 26 17.64 -72.46 17.89
CA ALA A 26 17.35 -71.16 18.51
C ALA A 26 18.22 -70.01 17.87
N ARG A 27 19.53 -70.25 17.65
CA ARG A 27 20.38 -69.30 16.95
C ARG A 27 19.94 -69.02 15.51
N VAL A 28 19.59 -70.05 14.76
CA VAL A 28 19.12 -69.91 13.38
C VAL A 28 17.75 -69.21 13.37
N SER A 29 16.85 -69.53 14.30
CA SER A 29 15.57 -68.80 14.43
C SER A 29 15.79 -67.34 14.83
N PHE A 30 16.68 -67.06 15.79
CA PHE A 30 17.02 -65.68 16.17
C PHE A 30 17.61 -64.87 14.99
N ILE A 31 18.55 -65.44 14.25
CA ILE A 31 19.14 -64.79 13.04
C ILE A 31 18.04 -64.58 11.98
N ARG A 32 17.10 -65.55 11.79
CA ARG A 32 16.00 -65.37 10.86
C ARG A 32 15.05 -64.24 11.30
N VAL A 33 14.67 -64.18 12.57
CA VAL A 33 13.83 -63.12 13.12
C VAL A 33 14.52 -61.77 12.98
N LEU A 34 15.79 -61.69 13.33
CA LEU A 34 16.58 -60.48 13.19
C LEU A 34 16.66 -60.02 11.72
N PHE A 35 16.89 -60.92 10.78
CA PHE A 35 16.94 -60.62 9.36
C PHE A 35 15.59 -60.21 8.79
N VAL A 36 14.49 -60.85 9.21
CA VAL A 36 13.11 -60.49 8.83
C VAL A 36 12.73 -59.12 9.44
N SER A 37 13.11 -58.86 10.71
CA SER A 37 12.89 -57.56 11.34
C SER A 37 13.71 -56.47 10.66
N LEU A 38 14.94 -56.71 10.27
CA LEU A 38 15.75 -55.76 9.52
C LEU A 38 15.11 -55.41 8.15
N ILE A 39 14.65 -56.45 7.43
CA ILE A 39 13.94 -56.24 6.15
C ILE A 39 12.65 -55.48 6.37
N ALA A 40 11.86 -55.80 7.40
CA ALA A 40 10.63 -55.08 7.73
C ALA A 40 10.90 -53.61 8.09
N ILE A 41 11.96 -53.35 8.85
CA ILE A 41 12.41 -51.98 9.14
C ILE A 41 12.83 -51.26 7.85
N CYS A 42 13.63 -51.92 7.02
CA CYS A 42 14.05 -51.30 5.72
C CYS A 42 12.84 -51.02 4.82
N ILE A 43 11.83 -51.91 4.77
CA ILE A 43 10.61 -51.66 4.01
C ILE A 43 9.80 -50.54 4.66
N GLY A 44 9.69 -50.50 5.98
CA GLY A 44 9.00 -49.39 6.70
C GLY A 44 9.64 -48.03 6.43
N VAL A 45 10.98 -47.95 6.52
CA VAL A 45 11.73 -46.73 6.20
C VAL A 45 11.56 -46.36 4.74
N ALA A 46 11.61 -47.31 3.81
CA ALA A 46 11.35 -47.08 2.39
C ALA A 46 9.92 -46.57 2.13
N CYS A 47 8.90 -47.14 2.78
CA CYS A 47 7.52 -46.71 2.64
C CYS A 47 7.31 -45.32 3.23
N LEU A 48 7.89 -44.98 4.37
CA LEU A 48 7.87 -43.66 4.96
C LEU A 48 8.61 -42.65 4.04
N GLY A 49 9.77 -43.04 3.50
CA GLY A 49 10.52 -42.23 2.55
C GLY A 49 9.71 -41.91 1.27
N ILE A 50 9.05 -42.94 0.69
CA ILE A 50 8.21 -42.76 -0.50
C ILE A 50 6.96 -41.89 -0.19
N GLY A 51 6.34 -42.11 0.99
CA GLY A 51 5.18 -41.31 1.40
C GLY A 51 5.52 -39.86 1.63
N SER A 52 6.63 -39.57 2.34
CA SER A 52 7.13 -38.19 2.53
C SER A 52 7.52 -37.53 1.21
N PHE A 53 8.20 -38.28 0.33
CA PHE A 53 8.60 -37.79 -0.98
C PHE A 53 7.39 -37.45 -1.86
N LYS A 54 6.35 -38.30 -1.83
CA LYS A 54 5.11 -38.00 -2.55
C LYS A 54 4.41 -36.75 -2.00
N GLY A 55 4.35 -36.58 -0.68
CA GLY A 55 3.78 -35.39 -0.05
C GLY A 55 4.51 -34.10 -0.43
N VAL A 56 5.83 -34.15 -0.55
CA VAL A 56 6.66 -33.01 -1.01
C VAL A 56 6.38 -32.66 -2.48
N ILE A 57 6.19 -33.67 -3.33
CA ILE A 57 5.89 -33.46 -4.77
C ILE A 57 4.46 -32.95 -4.97
N ASP A 58 3.49 -33.50 -4.23
CA ASP A 58 2.08 -33.11 -4.35
C ASP A 58 1.85 -31.64 -3.94
N ASN A 59 2.78 -31.04 -3.19
CA ASN A 59 2.82 -29.60 -2.83
C ASN A 59 3.80 -28.77 -3.69
N ALA A 60 4.38 -29.34 -4.75
CA ALA A 60 5.21 -28.58 -5.67
C ALA A 60 4.33 -27.76 -6.63
N PRO A 61 4.76 -26.56 -7.07
CA PRO A 61 4.07 -25.80 -8.09
C PRO A 61 3.78 -26.63 -9.36
N ASP A 62 2.65 -26.39 -10.02
CA ASP A 62 2.35 -27.07 -11.28
C ASP A 62 3.34 -26.62 -12.36
N VAL A 63 3.95 -27.57 -13.05
CA VAL A 63 4.91 -27.29 -14.14
C VAL A 63 4.28 -26.50 -15.30
N ASN A 64 2.95 -26.49 -15.44
CA ASN A 64 2.27 -25.73 -16.47
C ASN A 64 2.15 -24.24 -16.12
N ASP A 65 2.22 -23.91 -14.83
CA ASP A 65 2.12 -22.55 -14.28
C ASP A 65 3.49 -21.93 -14.00
N ILE A 66 4.58 -22.71 -14.21
CA ILE A 66 5.95 -22.21 -14.00
C ILE A 66 6.42 -21.46 -15.24
N ASP A 67 6.59 -20.16 -15.10
CA ASP A 67 7.36 -19.37 -16.05
C ASP A 67 8.85 -19.39 -15.63
N ILE A 68 9.70 -19.90 -16.53
CA ILE A 68 11.17 -19.91 -16.35
C ILE A 68 11.85 -18.75 -17.06
N MET A 69 11.06 -17.87 -17.71
CA MET A 69 11.62 -16.71 -18.39
C MET A 69 12.28 -15.74 -17.40
N PRO A 70 13.32 -15.03 -17.81
CA PRO A 70 13.95 -14.04 -16.96
C PRO A 70 12.95 -12.94 -16.63
N LEU A 71 12.80 -12.67 -15.34
CA LEU A 71 12.15 -11.48 -14.84
C LEU A 71 13.10 -10.30 -15.10
N GLY A 72 12.98 -9.62 -16.20
CA GLY A 72 13.99 -8.64 -16.61
C GLY A 72 13.48 -7.50 -17.48
N TYR A 73 12.18 -7.39 -17.62
CA TYR A 73 11.56 -6.30 -18.35
C TYR A 73 11.13 -5.20 -17.40
N ALA A 74 11.46 -3.95 -17.74
CA ALA A 74 10.94 -2.82 -16.99
C ALA A 74 9.41 -2.83 -17.01
N THR A 75 8.79 -2.61 -15.87
CA THR A 75 7.36 -2.38 -15.75
C THR A 75 7.04 -0.95 -16.13
N PHE A 76 5.92 -0.75 -16.80
CA PHE A 76 5.46 0.56 -17.21
C PHE A 76 4.09 0.86 -16.58
N LEU A 77 3.97 2.06 -16.04
CA LEU A 77 2.71 2.61 -15.54
C LEU A 77 2.09 3.51 -16.60
N TYR A 78 0.78 3.39 -16.74
CA TYR A 78 -0.04 4.19 -17.64
C TYR A 78 -1.13 4.88 -16.84
N ASP A 79 -1.41 6.16 -17.12
CA ASP A 79 -2.54 6.88 -16.52
C ASP A 79 -3.90 6.36 -17.03
N ASP A 80 -4.98 6.96 -16.58
CA ASP A 80 -6.34 6.56 -16.94
C ASP A 80 -6.70 6.85 -18.42
N GLU A 81 -5.97 7.74 -19.09
CA GLU A 81 -6.06 8.00 -20.52
C GLU A 81 -5.18 7.02 -21.35
N GLY A 82 -4.29 6.25 -20.70
CA GLY A 82 -3.37 5.31 -21.33
C GLY A 82 -2.04 5.93 -21.75
N ASN A 83 -1.70 7.13 -21.29
CA ASN A 83 -0.37 7.72 -21.47
C ASN A 83 0.62 7.06 -20.52
N GLN A 84 1.85 6.79 -20.99
CA GLN A 84 2.90 6.26 -20.14
C GLN A 84 3.40 7.34 -19.17
N ILE A 85 3.20 7.13 -17.87
CA ILE A 85 3.62 8.07 -16.83
C ILE A 85 4.97 7.71 -16.22
N ARG A 86 5.28 6.40 -16.10
CA ARG A 86 6.50 5.96 -15.40
C ARG A 86 7.04 4.64 -15.94
N LYS A 87 8.35 4.49 -15.81
CA LYS A 87 9.05 3.21 -15.89
C LYS A 87 9.49 2.85 -14.47
N LEU A 88 8.94 1.78 -13.90
CA LEU A 88 9.40 1.22 -12.63
C LEU A 88 10.66 0.40 -12.88
N ALA A 89 11.73 0.76 -12.19
CA ALA A 89 12.95 -0.03 -12.13
C ALA A 89 13.38 -0.07 -10.66
N ALA A 90 13.60 -1.25 -10.10
CA ALA A 90 14.26 -1.32 -8.81
C ALA A 90 15.65 -0.67 -8.94
N PRO A 91 16.16 -0.02 -7.88
CA PRO A 91 17.52 0.55 -7.87
C PRO A 91 18.58 -0.46 -8.32
N ASP A 92 18.27 -1.77 -8.24
CA ASP A 92 19.15 -2.90 -8.55
C ASP A 92 18.62 -3.77 -9.71
N SER A 93 17.63 -3.37 -10.48
CA SER A 93 17.03 -4.19 -11.55
C SER A 93 17.51 -3.79 -12.95
N ASN A 94 18.80 -3.59 -13.09
CA ASN A 94 19.40 -3.41 -14.40
C ASN A 94 19.44 -4.77 -15.12
N ARG A 95 18.31 -5.21 -15.71
CA ARG A 95 18.22 -6.41 -16.54
C ARG A 95 17.95 -6.02 -17.98
N LEU A 96 18.87 -6.41 -18.84
CA LEU A 96 18.76 -6.27 -20.28
C LEU A 96 18.73 -7.67 -20.86
N PRO A 97 17.58 -8.20 -21.32
CA PRO A 97 17.51 -9.55 -21.88
C PRO A 97 18.27 -9.61 -23.20
N VAL A 98 18.99 -10.70 -23.38
CA VAL A 98 19.73 -11.01 -24.61
C VAL A 98 19.44 -12.45 -25.02
N THR A 99 19.39 -12.69 -26.32
CA THR A 99 19.28 -14.06 -26.83
C THR A 99 20.59 -14.81 -26.68
N LEU A 100 20.53 -16.13 -26.59
CA LEU A 100 21.72 -16.98 -26.45
C LEU A 100 22.78 -16.72 -27.54
N ASN A 101 22.32 -16.41 -28.75
CA ASN A 101 23.21 -16.10 -29.89
C ASN A 101 23.97 -14.77 -29.74
N GLN A 102 23.49 -13.85 -28.88
CA GLN A 102 24.19 -12.61 -28.56
C GLN A 102 25.21 -12.78 -27.42
N ILE A 103 25.12 -13.87 -26.67
CA ILE A 103 26.04 -14.17 -25.58
C ILE A 103 27.27 -14.88 -26.14
N PRO A 104 28.50 -14.38 -25.90
CA PRO A 104 29.72 -15.04 -26.38
C PRO A 104 29.78 -16.51 -25.95
N ALA A 105 30.27 -17.38 -26.86
CA ALA A 105 30.46 -18.80 -26.55
C ALA A 105 31.40 -19.01 -25.35
N ASP A 106 32.39 -18.15 -25.17
CA ASP A 106 33.30 -18.17 -24.03
C ASP A 106 32.56 -17.95 -22.69
N LEU A 107 31.58 -17.07 -22.64
CA LEU A 107 30.78 -16.86 -21.43
C LEU A 107 29.85 -18.04 -21.14
N GLN A 108 29.18 -18.57 -22.18
CA GLN A 108 28.36 -19.77 -22.06
C GLN A 108 29.21 -20.96 -21.53
N HIS A 109 30.37 -21.20 -22.11
CA HIS A 109 31.30 -22.26 -21.69
C HIS A 109 31.88 -22.03 -20.29
N ALA A 110 32.21 -20.77 -19.92
CA ALA A 110 32.71 -20.43 -18.59
C ALA A 110 31.71 -20.77 -17.48
N VAL A 111 30.46 -20.41 -17.70
CA VAL A 111 29.37 -20.68 -16.75
C VAL A 111 29.07 -22.17 -16.67
N VAL A 112 28.96 -22.88 -17.81
CA VAL A 112 28.75 -24.33 -17.83
C VAL A 112 29.93 -25.07 -17.18
N ALA A 113 31.17 -24.67 -17.49
CA ALA A 113 32.37 -25.32 -16.95
C ALA A 113 32.45 -25.24 -15.41
N ILE A 114 32.04 -24.14 -14.83
CA ILE A 114 32.19 -23.93 -13.37
C ILE A 114 30.96 -24.35 -12.56
N GLU A 115 29.73 -24.20 -13.13
CA GLU A 115 28.49 -24.49 -12.42
C GLU A 115 27.93 -25.89 -12.69
N ASP A 116 28.05 -26.40 -13.93
CA ASP A 116 27.38 -27.64 -14.34
C ASP A 116 28.11 -28.32 -15.51
N GLU A 117 29.29 -28.88 -15.23
CA GLU A 117 30.21 -29.52 -16.20
C GLU A 117 29.53 -30.46 -17.22
N ARG A 118 28.46 -31.11 -16.81
CA ARG A 118 27.68 -32.08 -17.61
C ARG A 118 26.31 -31.59 -17.99
N PHE A 119 26.12 -30.29 -18.06
CA PHE A 119 24.83 -29.68 -18.37
C PHE A 119 24.13 -30.28 -19.58
N TYR A 120 24.85 -30.49 -20.67
CA TYR A 120 24.33 -31.06 -21.90
C TYR A 120 24.14 -32.59 -21.86
N GLU A 121 24.65 -33.30 -20.82
CA GLU A 121 24.57 -34.76 -20.72
C GLU A 121 23.38 -35.27 -19.87
N HIS A 122 22.97 -34.53 -18.84
CA HIS A 122 21.93 -34.95 -17.92
C HIS A 122 20.54 -34.33 -18.27
N ASN A 123 19.48 -34.84 -17.63
CA ASN A 123 18.09 -34.37 -17.80
C ASN A 123 17.60 -33.72 -16.49
N GLY A 124 18.12 -32.57 -16.13
CA GLY A 124 17.73 -31.77 -14.96
C GLY A 124 18.46 -32.13 -13.65
N ILE A 125 18.98 -33.35 -13.54
CA ILE A 125 19.71 -33.84 -12.35
C ILE A 125 21.04 -34.47 -12.77
N ASP A 126 22.13 -34.00 -12.23
CA ASP A 126 23.43 -34.67 -12.40
C ASP A 126 23.66 -35.69 -11.30
N VAL A 127 23.25 -36.92 -11.55
CA VAL A 127 23.44 -38.05 -10.62
C VAL A 127 24.92 -38.37 -10.34
N LYS A 128 25.78 -38.21 -11.35
CA LYS A 128 27.22 -38.42 -11.19
C LYS A 128 27.84 -37.39 -10.22
N GLY A 129 27.45 -36.12 -10.39
CA GLY A 129 27.85 -35.01 -9.53
C GLY A 129 27.38 -35.19 -8.09
N ILE A 130 26.11 -35.56 -7.87
CA ILE A 130 25.58 -35.85 -6.55
C ILE A 130 26.36 -37.00 -5.85
N LEU A 131 26.66 -38.08 -6.58
CA LEU A 131 27.44 -39.19 -6.02
C LEU A 131 28.87 -38.78 -5.69
N ARG A 132 29.51 -37.97 -6.55
CA ARG A 132 30.87 -37.45 -6.32
C ARG A 132 30.89 -36.55 -5.07
N ALA A 133 30.02 -35.58 -4.97
CA ALA A 133 29.89 -34.68 -3.83
C ALA A 133 29.59 -35.47 -2.52
N GLY A 134 28.69 -36.47 -2.58
CA GLY A 134 28.38 -37.34 -1.44
C GLY A 134 29.58 -38.17 -0.96
N VAL A 135 30.36 -38.76 -1.86
CA VAL A 135 31.60 -39.49 -1.53
C VAL A 135 32.65 -38.57 -0.92
N LYS A 136 32.81 -37.34 -1.47
CA LYS A 136 33.75 -36.35 -0.93
C LYS A 136 33.33 -35.91 0.47
N ALA A 137 32.06 -35.57 0.67
CA ALA A 137 31.52 -35.19 2.00
C ALA A 137 31.75 -36.28 3.05
N ILE A 138 31.58 -37.59 2.71
CA ILE A 138 31.80 -38.71 3.62
C ILE A 138 33.28 -38.94 3.89
N THR A 139 34.15 -38.76 2.88
CA THR A 139 35.58 -39.10 3.00
C THR A 139 36.41 -37.98 3.60
N THR A 140 36.09 -36.72 3.35
CA THR A 140 36.86 -35.56 3.78
C THR A 140 36.19 -34.73 4.84
N GLY A 141 34.85 -34.93 5.11
CA GLY A 141 34.06 -34.05 5.95
C GLY A 141 33.71 -32.71 5.31
N ASP A 142 34.11 -32.50 4.04
CA ASP A 142 33.89 -31.25 3.30
C ASP A 142 32.59 -31.32 2.51
N PHE A 143 31.60 -30.51 2.92
CA PHE A 143 30.29 -30.36 2.30
C PHE A 143 30.21 -29.15 1.32
N SER A 144 31.34 -28.55 0.98
CA SER A 144 31.38 -27.32 0.16
C SER A 144 31.18 -27.57 -1.33
N GLU A 145 31.26 -28.83 -1.81
CA GLU A 145 31.08 -29.14 -3.23
C GLU A 145 29.62 -29.15 -3.62
N GLY A 146 29.23 -28.18 -4.47
CA GLY A 146 27.88 -28.08 -5.03
C GLY A 146 27.61 -29.19 -6.07
N ALA A 147 26.38 -29.73 -6.04
CA ALA A 147 25.88 -30.67 -7.04
C ALA A 147 24.55 -30.23 -7.64
N SER A 148 24.21 -28.95 -7.55
CA SER A 148 23.03 -28.37 -8.16
C SER A 148 23.29 -28.05 -9.63
N THR A 149 22.37 -28.45 -10.50
CA THR A 149 22.46 -28.16 -11.94
C THR A 149 22.02 -26.72 -12.24
N ILE A 150 22.40 -26.20 -13.42
CA ILE A 150 21.92 -24.90 -13.94
C ILE A 150 20.39 -24.84 -13.91
N THR A 151 19.69 -25.91 -14.32
CA THR A 151 18.23 -25.99 -14.29
C THR A 151 17.67 -25.87 -12.88
N GLN A 152 18.30 -26.52 -11.87
CA GLN A 152 17.87 -26.38 -10.47
C GLN A 152 18.14 -24.98 -9.93
N GLN A 153 19.23 -24.34 -10.32
CA GLN A 153 19.54 -22.97 -9.93
C GLN A 153 18.56 -21.97 -10.56
N LEU A 154 18.19 -22.16 -11.82
CA LEU A 154 17.17 -21.36 -12.50
C LEU A 154 15.83 -21.44 -11.76
N LEU A 155 15.37 -22.65 -11.42
CA LEU A 155 14.15 -22.87 -10.66
C LEU A 155 14.21 -22.27 -9.25
N LYS A 156 15.36 -22.42 -8.56
CA LYS A 156 15.58 -21.81 -7.26
C LYS A 156 15.41 -20.30 -7.32
N ASN A 157 15.96 -19.66 -8.34
CA ASN A 157 15.96 -18.20 -8.46
C ASN A 157 14.60 -17.62 -8.92
N ASN A 158 13.84 -18.36 -9.76
CA ASN A 158 12.62 -17.85 -10.39
C ASN A 158 11.33 -18.40 -9.75
N VAL A 159 11.37 -19.57 -9.09
CA VAL A 159 10.19 -20.24 -8.56
C VAL A 159 10.20 -20.34 -7.04
N PHE A 160 11.38 -20.58 -6.43
CA PHE A 160 11.53 -20.76 -4.98
C PHE A 160 12.23 -19.53 -4.36
N THR A 161 11.71 -18.35 -4.58
CA THR A 161 12.38 -17.09 -4.19
C THR A 161 12.50 -16.89 -2.67
N ASN A 162 11.66 -17.53 -1.85
CA ASN A 162 11.71 -17.48 -0.37
C ASN A 162 12.87 -18.30 0.26
N TRP A 163 13.80 -18.85 -0.53
CA TRP A 163 14.89 -19.66 0.02
C TRP A 163 15.81 -18.90 0.99
N THR A 164 15.82 -17.57 0.94
CA THR A 164 16.60 -16.71 1.84
C THR A 164 16.00 -16.60 3.24
N SER A 165 14.68 -16.81 3.39
CA SER A 165 13.95 -16.77 4.65
C SER A 165 13.74 -18.16 5.29
N GLU A 166 14.27 -19.24 4.67
CA GLU A 166 14.18 -20.60 5.21
C GLU A 166 14.96 -20.73 6.52
N SER A 167 14.24 -20.90 7.62
CA SER A 167 14.81 -21.03 8.97
C SER A 167 15.14 -22.50 9.33
N THR A 168 14.42 -23.47 8.76
CA THR A 168 14.55 -24.87 9.14
C THR A 168 15.27 -25.74 8.11
N GLN A 169 15.96 -26.80 8.57
CA GLN A 169 16.56 -27.80 7.68
C GLN A 169 15.49 -28.55 6.85
N LEU A 170 14.27 -28.71 7.39
CA LEU A 170 13.18 -29.39 6.70
C LEU A 170 12.70 -28.61 5.48
N GLU A 171 12.54 -27.29 5.58
CA GLU A 171 12.19 -26.42 4.48
C GLU A 171 13.23 -26.51 3.35
N ARG A 172 14.51 -26.42 3.69
CA ARG A 172 15.63 -26.55 2.73
C ARG A 172 15.61 -27.92 2.01
N PHE A 173 15.33 -29.01 2.75
CA PHE A 173 15.20 -30.34 2.14
C PHE A 173 13.97 -30.41 1.23
N THR A 174 12.81 -29.91 1.68
CA THR A 174 11.56 -29.89 0.91
C THR A 174 11.76 -29.17 -0.42
N ARG A 175 12.27 -27.95 -0.37
CA ARG A 175 12.59 -27.17 -1.56
C ARG A 175 13.56 -27.89 -2.48
N LYS A 176 14.65 -28.46 -1.92
CA LYS A 176 15.66 -29.16 -2.74
C LYS A 176 15.09 -30.37 -3.49
N PHE A 177 14.15 -31.09 -2.91
CA PHE A 177 13.45 -32.17 -3.59
C PHE A 177 12.47 -31.66 -4.66
N GLN A 178 11.78 -30.57 -4.39
CA GLN A 178 10.91 -29.91 -5.36
C GLN A 178 11.71 -29.37 -6.55
N GLU A 179 12.84 -28.68 -6.33
CA GLU A 179 13.76 -28.24 -7.38
C GLU A 179 14.19 -29.41 -8.28
N GLN A 180 14.61 -30.55 -7.69
CA GLN A 180 15.03 -31.73 -8.47
C GLN A 180 13.89 -32.31 -9.29
N TYR A 181 12.70 -32.41 -8.70
CA TYR A 181 11.52 -32.90 -9.40
C TYR A 181 11.15 -32.01 -10.58
N LEU A 182 11.07 -30.69 -10.34
CA LEU A 182 10.70 -29.71 -11.35
C LEU A 182 11.76 -29.58 -12.44
N ALA A 183 13.07 -29.65 -12.10
CA ALA A 183 14.14 -29.64 -13.07
C ALA A 183 14.00 -30.74 -14.15
N VAL A 184 13.65 -31.95 -13.69
CA VAL A 184 13.38 -33.08 -14.63
C VAL A 184 12.12 -32.82 -15.46
N GLN A 185 11.12 -32.16 -14.94
CA GLN A 185 9.90 -31.86 -15.71
C GLN A 185 10.12 -30.74 -16.72
N VAL A 186 10.82 -29.67 -16.32
CA VAL A 186 11.15 -28.53 -17.17
C VAL A 186 12.02 -28.99 -18.36
N GLU A 187 13.05 -29.80 -18.16
CA GLU A 187 13.92 -30.31 -19.23
C GLU A 187 13.23 -31.26 -20.21
N LYS A 188 12.04 -31.78 -19.86
CA LYS A 188 11.20 -32.53 -20.83
C LYS A 188 10.45 -31.62 -21.80
N LYS A 189 10.20 -30.36 -21.39
CA LYS A 189 9.39 -29.39 -22.14
C LYS A 189 10.24 -28.32 -22.82
N THR A 190 11.44 -28.05 -22.31
CA THR A 190 12.28 -26.91 -22.69
C THR A 190 13.67 -27.40 -23.09
N SER A 191 14.24 -26.80 -24.15
CA SER A 191 15.57 -27.12 -24.64
C SER A 191 16.67 -26.66 -23.68
N LYS A 192 17.84 -27.29 -23.74
CA LYS A 192 19.03 -26.88 -22.99
C LYS A 192 19.45 -25.45 -23.31
N ASP A 193 19.36 -25.05 -24.56
CA ASP A 193 19.71 -23.70 -25.02
C ASP A 193 18.75 -22.66 -24.41
N THR A 194 17.45 -22.92 -24.40
CA THR A 194 16.47 -22.04 -23.75
C THR A 194 16.67 -21.95 -22.23
N ILE A 195 17.03 -23.08 -21.59
CA ILE A 195 17.33 -23.09 -20.14
C ILE A 195 18.58 -22.28 -19.85
N LEU A 196 19.64 -22.43 -20.65
CA LEU A 196 20.88 -21.66 -20.48
C LEU A 196 20.67 -20.18 -20.75
N GLU A 197 19.92 -19.82 -21.78
CA GLU A 197 19.54 -18.44 -22.09
C GLU A 197 18.82 -17.79 -20.90
N ASN A 198 17.79 -18.44 -20.38
CA ASN A 198 17.04 -17.94 -19.24
C ASN A 198 17.90 -17.86 -17.98
N TYR A 199 18.79 -18.84 -17.73
CA TYR A 199 19.72 -18.80 -16.61
C TYR A 199 20.66 -17.61 -16.70
N LEU A 200 21.30 -17.39 -17.85
CA LEU A 200 22.25 -16.31 -18.09
C LEU A 200 21.57 -14.93 -18.04
N ASN A 201 20.29 -14.84 -18.37
CA ASN A 201 19.51 -13.62 -18.21
C ASN A 201 18.94 -13.40 -16.80
N THR A 202 19.01 -14.40 -15.91
CA THR A 202 18.39 -14.36 -14.58
C THR A 202 19.38 -14.22 -13.43
N ILE A 203 20.58 -14.81 -13.54
CA ILE A 203 21.50 -14.95 -12.41
C ILE A 203 21.90 -13.60 -11.80
N ASN A 204 21.96 -13.57 -10.46
CA ASN A 204 22.51 -12.43 -9.72
C ASN A 204 24.06 -12.45 -9.87
N LEU A 205 24.59 -11.37 -10.40
CA LEU A 205 26.02 -11.18 -10.63
C LEU A 205 26.62 -10.07 -9.75
N GLY A 206 25.94 -9.66 -8.68
CA GLY A 206 26.41 -8.64 -7.76
C GLY A 206 26.23 -7.21 -8.26
N ALA A 207 26.51 -6.22 -7.42
CA ALA A 207 26.35 -4.80 -7.72
C ALA A 207 25.00 -4.45 -8.36
N GLY A 208 23.90 -5.06 -7.86
CA GLY A 208 22.56 -4.84 -8.44
C GLY A 208 22.34 -5.42 -9.83
N SER A 209 23.28 -6.16 -10.39
CA SER A 209 23.19 -6.67 -11.76
C SER A 209 22.60 -8.08 -11.81
N TYR A 210 21.52 -8.24 -12.53
CA TYR A 210 20.89 -9.52 -12.79
C TYR A 210 20.92 -9.81 -14.29
N GLY A 211 21.45 -10.98 -14.65
CA GLY A 211 21.74 -11.36 -16.04
C GLY A 211 23.03 -10.78 -16.57
N VAL A 212 23.57 -11.48 -17.57
CA VAL A 212 24.92 -11.25 -18.09
C VAL A 212 25.08 -9.92 -18.83
N GLN A 213 24.04 -9.43 -19.50
CA GLN A 213 24.09 -8.15 -20.21
C GLN A 213 24.13 -6.98 -19.23
N ALA A 214 23.32 -7.02 -18.17
CA ALA A 214 23.34 -6.01 -17.14
C ALA A 214 24.69 -5.98 -16.40
N ALA A 215 25.23 -7.17 -16.09
CA ALA A 215 26.55 -7.30 -15.47
C ALA A 215 27.67 -6.81 -16.40
N SER A 216 27.59 -7.09 -17.70
CA SER A 216 28.54 -6.59 -18.69
C SER A 216 28.59 -5.06 -18.70
N ARG A 217 27.42 -4.41 -18.73
CA ARG A 217 27.31 -2.94 -18.64
C ARG A 217 27.83 -2.40 -17.30
N GLN A 218 27.43 -3.04 -16.20
CA GLN A 218 27.82 -2.61 -14.85
C GLN A 218 29.33 -2.66 -14.61
N TYR A 219 29.98 -3.73 -15.06
CA TYR A 219 31.39 -3.97 -14.74
C TYR A 219 32.35 -3.47 -15.80
N PHE A 220 31.94 -3.38 -17.07
CA PHE A 220 32.83 -3.12 -18.19
C PHE A 220 32.33 -2.00 -19.13
N ASP A 221 31.13 -1.47 -18.88
CA ASP A 221 30.44 -0.52 -19.79
C ASP A 221 30.37 -0.99 -21.24
N LYS A 222 30.22 -2.32 -21.45
CA LYS A 222 30.14 -2.97 -22.75
C LYS A 222 28.89 -3.80 -22.90
N ASP A 223 28.47 -4.00 -24.14
CA ASP A 223 27.52 -5.06 -24.46
C ASP A 223 28.14 -6.44 -24.25
N VAL A 224 27.33 -7.42 -23.87
CA VAL A 224 27.80 -8.77 -23.55
C VAL A 224 28.52 -9.43 -24.71
N TRP A 225 28.16 -9.13 -25.96
CA TRP A 225 28.78 -9.68 -27.18
C TRP A 225 30.19 -9.14 -27.47
N ASP A 226 30.59 -8.05 -26.79
CA ASP A 226 31.92 -7.44 -26.89
C ASP A 226 32.89 -7.87 -25.79
N LEU A 227 32.46 -8.82 -24.91
CA LEU A 227 33.29 -9.33 -23.85
C LEU A 227 34.40 -10.26 -24.37
N ASN A 228 35.60 -10.08 -23.84
CA ASN A 228 36.71 -11.01 -24.05
C ASN A 228 36.67 -12.20 -23.05
N LEU A 229 37.51 -13.21 -23.26
CA LEU A 229 37.57 -14.42 -22.43
C LEU A 229 37.84 -14.12 -20.95
N SER A 230 38.71 -13.17 -20.63
CA SER A 230 38.99 -12.76 -19.25
C SER A 230 37.80 -12.17 -18.54
N GLU A 231 37.04 -11.30 -19.23
CA GLU A 231 35.81 -10.67 -18.75
C GLU A 231 34.69 -11.71 -18.58
N CYS A 232 34.57 -12.64 -19.55
CA CYS A 232 33.64 -13.77 -19.45
C CYS A 232 33.91 -14.63 -18.22
N ALA A 233 35.19 -14.97 -17.97
CA ALA A 233 35.59 -15.76 -16.81
C ALA A 233 35.39 -14.99 -15.50
N THR A 234 35.52 -13.66 -15.50
CA THR A 234 35.29 -12.80 -14.35
C THR A 234 33.82 -12.84 -13.97
N LEU A 235 32.89 -12.66 -14.93
CA LEU A 235 31.44 -12.74 -14.69
C LEU A 235 31.03 -14.13 -14.21
N ALA A 236 31.51 -15.21 -14.86
CA ALA A 236 31.22 -16.58 -14.44
C ALA A 236 31.72 -16.87 -13.02
N GLY A 237 32.76 -16.20 -12.57
CA GLY A 237 33.29 -16.32 -11.22
C GLY A 237 32.36 -15.78 -10.12
N ILE A 238 31.43 -14.89 -10.45
CA ILE A 238 30.54 -14.25 -9.48
C ILE A 238 29.38 -15.18 -9.07
N THR A 239 28.97 -16.08 -9.96
CA THR A 239 27.72 -16.86 -9.86
C THR A 239 27.49 -17.59 -8.54
N GLN A 240 28.56 -18.16 -7.95
CA GLN A 240 28.49 -18.97 -6.74
C GLN A 240 28.08 -18.14 -5.49
N ASN A 241 28.63 -16.93 -5.35
CA ASN A 241 28.34 -16.02 -4.24
C ASN A 241 28.60 -14.57 -4.69
N PRO A 242 27.55 -13.85 -5.12
CA PRO A 242 27.65 -12.51 -5.69
C PRO A 242 28.29 -11.46 -4.78
N THR A 243 28.11 -11.59 -3.46
CA THR A 243 28.72 -10.67 -2.48
C THR A 243 30.22 -10.98 -2.31
N LYS A 244 30.58 -12.25 -2.11
CA LYS A 244 31.96 -12.66 -1.85
C LYS A 244 32.88 -12.48 -3.06
N PHE A 245 32.34 -12.71 -4.25
CA PHE A 245 33.10 -12.68 -5.50
C PHE A 245 32.76 -11.45 -6.36
N ASN A 246 32.26 -10.40 -5.76
CA ASN A 246 32.02 -9.12 -6.44
C ASN A 246 33.38 -8.51 -6.84
N PRO A 247 33.63 -8.25 -8.14
CA PRO A 247 34.94 -7.76 -8.59
C PRO A 247 35.20 -6.28 -8.22
N ILE A 248 34.20 -5.50 -7.84
CA ILE A 248 34.34 -4.11 -7.34
C ILE A 248 34.79 -4.14 -5.87
N THR A 249 34.00 -4.82 -5.01
CA THR A 249 34.24 -4.81 -3.55
C THR A 249 35.24 -5.85 -3.08
N ASN A 250 35.45 -6.94 -3.83
CA ASN A 250 36.31 -8.05 -3.47
C ASN A 250 37.15 -8.56 -4.66
N PRO A 251 37.96 -7.70 -5.32
CA PRO A 251 38.66 -8.04 -6.56
C PRO A 251 39.61 -9.24 -6.41
N GLU A 252 40.31 -9.37 -5.29
CA GLU A 252 41.23 -10.51 -5.04
C GLU A 252 40.47 -11.86 -4.94
N SER A 253 39.29 -11.85 -4.35
CA SER A 253 38.46 -13.07 -4.23
C SER A 253 37.93 -13.48 -5.60
N ASN A 254 37.52 -12.51 -6.40
CA ASN A 254 37.07 -12.73 -7.77
C ASN A 254 38.24 -13.20 -8.64
N GLN A 255 39.46 -12.63 -8.53
CA GLN A 255 40.63 -13.04 -9.28
C GLN A 255 40.99 -14.51 -9.05
N LYS A 256 40.94 -14.96 -7.78
CA LYS A 256 41.13 -16.37 -7.45
C LYS A 256 40.07 -17.24 -8.13
N ARG A 257 38.83 -16.81 -8.07
CA ARG A 257 37.69 -17.55 -8.68
C ARG A 257 37.77 -17.55 -10.21
N ARG A 258 38.12 -16.41 -10.85
CA ARG A 258 38.36 -16.29 -12.31
C ARG A 258 39.38 -17.33 -12.75
N LYS A 259 40.49 -17.47 -12.00
CA LYS A 259 41.50 -18.48 -12.29
C LYS A 259 40.95 -19.92 -12.24
N GLU A 260 40.06 -20.21 -11.26
CA GLU A 260 39.40 -21.52 -11.19
C GLU A 260 38.48 -21.74 -12.40
N VAL A 261 37.70 -20.72 -12.83
CA VAL A 261 36.87 -20.81 -14.03
C VAL A 261 37.69 -21.13 -15.26
N LEU A 262 38.76 -20.37 -15.51
CA LEU A 262 39.66 -20.58 -16.64
C LEU A 262 40.31 -21.98 -16.60
N GLN A 263 40.68 -22.46 -15.42
CA GLN A 263 41.22 -23.83 -15.25
C GLN A 263 40.19 -24.90 -15.62
N HIS A 264 38.92 -24.74 -15.18
CA HIS A 264 37.86 -25.66 -15.57
C HIS A 264 37.57 -25.64 -17.07
N MET A 265 37.64 -24.45 -17.72
CA MET A 265 37.50 -24.34 -19.16
C MET A 265 38.65 -25.05 -19.90
N LEU A 266 39.86 -24.93 -19.40
CA LEU A 266 41.05 -25.63 -19.96
C LEU A 266 40.92 -27.15 -19.77
N ASP A 267 40.61 -27.64 -18.57
CA ASP A 267 40.45 -29.05 -18.25
C ASP A 267 39.36 -29.74 -19.08
N GLN A 268 38.33 -28.99 -19.45
CA GLN A 268 37.20 -29.43 -20.29
C GLN A 268 37.45 -29.19 -21.80
N ASN A 269 38.59 -28.66 -22.19
CA ASN A 269 39.01 -28.37 -23.56
C ASN A 269 38.13 -27.30 -24.26
N TYR A 270 37.56 -26.38 -23.54
CA TYR A 270 36.86 -25.20 -24.12
C TYR A 270 37.88 -24.15 -24.59
N ILE A 271 39.05 -24.06 -23.94
CA ILE A 271 40.11 -23.12 -24.28
C ILE A 271 41.45 -23.87 -24.38
N SER A 272 42.41 -23.30 -25.15
CA SER A 272 43.81 -23.76 -25.23
C SER A 272 44.62 -23.24 -24.07
N GLN A 273 45.83 -23.83 -23.86
CA GLN A 273 46.79 -23.33 -22.85
C GLN A 273 47.20 -21.88 -23.14
N GLU A 274 47.36 -21.48 -24.40
CA GLU A 274 47.73 -20.12 -24.80
C GLU A 274 46.62 -19.13 -24.41
N GLN A 275 45.33 -19.43 -24.71
CA GLN A 275 44.18 -18.62 -24.30
C GLN A 275 44.05 -18.51 -22.76
N TYR A 276 44.37 -19.60 -22.05
CA TYR A 276 44.38 -19.59 -20.57
C TYR A 276 45.42 -18.61 -20.04
N ASP A 277 46.67 -18.72 -20.57
CA ASP A 277 47.78 -17.89 -20.11
C ASP A 277 47.55 -16.40 -20.46
N ASP A 278 47.04 -16.10 -21.65
CA ASP A 278 46.67 -14.74 -22.08
C ASP A 278 45.55 -14.14 -21.21
N ALA A 279 44.51 -14.92 -20.95
CA ALA A 279 43.39 -14.46 -20.10
C ALA A 279 43.83 -14.22 -18.65
N LEU A 280 44.80 -14.97 -18.10
CA LEU A 280 45.35 -14.73 -16.77
C LEU A 280 46.21 -13.46 -16.70
N ALA A 281 46.91 -13.12 -17.80
CA ALA A 281 47.76 -11.95 -17.88
C ALA A 281 46.98 -10.64 -18.11
N ASP A 282 45.72 -10.74 -18.49
CA ASP A 282 44.84 -9.59 -18.76
C ASP A 282 44.46 -8.84 -17.50
N ASP A 283 44.62 -7.50 -17.49
CA ASP A 283 44.28 -6.63 -16.37
C ASP A 283 42.81 -6.17 -16.41
N VAL A 284 41.89 -7.12 -16.20
CA VAL A 284 40.45 -6.92 -16.22
C VAL A 284 39.97 -5.97 -15.10
N TYR A 285 40.66 -5.95 -13.96
CA TYR A 285 40.21 -5.17 -12.80
C TYR A 285 40.48 -3.68 -12.94
N PHE A 286 41.45 -3.29 -13.73
CA PHE A 286 41.64 -1.88 -14.08
C PHE A 286 40.42 -1.33 -14.89
N ARG A 287 39.96 -2.09 -15.91
CA ARG A 287 38.80 -1.71 -16.69
C ARG A 287 37.51 -1.62 -15.87
N ILE A 288 37.38 -2.47 -14.82
CA ILE A 288 36.24 -2.40 -13.90
C ILE A 288 36.26 -1.10 -13.11
N GLN A 289 37.39 -0.61 -12.69
CA GLN A 289 37.53 0.65 -11.99
C GLN A 289 37.15 1.86 -12.89
N GLU A 290 37.63 1.88 -14.13
CA GLU A 290 37.31 2.92 -15.12
C GLU A 290 35.77 2.99 -15.33
N ALA A 291 35.10 1.84 -15.52
CA ALA A 291 33.65 1.77 -15.72
C ALA A 291 32.84 2.29 -14.52
N GLN A 292 33.36 2.17 -13.27
CA GLN A 292 32.67 2.67 -12.09
C GLN A 292 32.73 4.20 -11.98
N GLU A 293 33.78 4.85 -12.45
CA GLU A 293 33.90 6.31 -12.44
C GLU A 293 32.90 6.95 -13.42
N GLU A 294 32.58 6.30 -14.54
CA GLU A 294 31.64 6.79 -15.55
C GLU A 294 30.15 6.57 -15.14
N ASN A 295 29.83 5.52 -14.38
CA ASN A 295 28.45 5.16 -14.00
C ASN A 295 27.89 5.93 -12.80
N SER A 296 28.62 6.87 -12.20
CA SER A 296 28.21 7.55 -10.97
C SER A 296 27.11 8.62 -11.15
N SER A 297 26.56 8.82 -12.34
CA SER A 297 25.61 9.89 -12.68
C SER A 297 24.18 9.46 -13.07
N THR A 298 23.70 8.29 -12.63
CA THR A 298 22.32 7.90 -12.91
C THR A 298 21.37 8.57 -11.92
N GLU A 299 20.53 9.47 -12.40
CA GLU A 299 19.45 10.13 -11.65
C GLU A 299 18.54 9.08 -10.99
N ASN A 300 18.51 9.06 -9.66
CA ASN A 300 17.50 8.35 -8.89
C ASN A 300 16.15 9.02 -9.15
N THR A 301 15.26 8.37 -9.88
CA THR A 301 13.90 8.86 -10.11
C THR A 301 13.06 8.61 -8.87
N VAL A 302 12.66 9.68 -8.18
CA VAL A 302 11.77 9.60 -7.01
C VAL A 302 10.35 9.29 -7.48
N TYR A 303 9.70 8.28 -6.87
CA TYR A 303 8.29 7.95 -7.11
C TYR A 303 7.36 8.90 -6.35
N THR A 304 6.20 9.19 -6.94
CA THR A 304 5.14 9.94 -6.26
C THR A 304 4.54 9.11 -5.12
N TYR A 305 3.76 9.73 -4.24
CA TYR A 305 3.02 9.01 -3.19
C TYR A 305 1.98 8.04 -3.77
N PHE A 306 1.36 8.40 -4.89
CA PHE A 306 0.46 7.52 -5.60
C PHE A 306 1.17 6.27 -6.14
N GLU A 307 2.35 6.45 -6.72
CA GLU A 307 3.15 5.35 -7.27
C GLU A 307 3.66 4.42 -6.17
N ASP A 308 4.06 4.94 -5.01
CA ASP A 308 4.45 4.13 -3.86
C ASP A 308 3.27 3.24 -3.41
N GLU A 309 2.10 3.82 -3.15
CA GLU A 309 0.89 3.08 -2.75
C GLU A 309 0.43 2.07 -3.82
N LEU A 310 0.48 2.46 -5.09
CA LEU A 310 0.18 1.57 -6.20
C LEU A 310 1.08 0.32 -6.18
N THR A 311 2.38 0.50 -5.92
CA THR A 311 3.32 -0.64 -5.89
C THR A 311 3.01 -1.59 -4.75
N ASP A 312 2.64 -1.07 -3.58
CA ASP A 312 2.25 -1.89 -2.43
C ASP A 312 0.96 -2.65 -2.70
N GLN A 313 -0.07 -2.00 -3.27
CA GLN A 313 -1.32 -2.68 -3.64
C GLN A 313 -1.09 -3.77 -4.71
N VAL A 314 -0.25 -3.50 -5.72
CA VAL A 314 0.07 -4.50 -6.75
C VAL A 314 0.78 -5.71 -6.14
N ILE A 315 1.73 -5.50 -5.23
CA ILE A 315 2.41 -6.59 -4.53
C ILE A 315 1.41 -7.43 -3.72
N ASP A 316 0.54 -6.78 -2.97
CA ASP A 316 -0.49 -7.45 -2.15
C ASP A 316 -1.48 -8.23 -3.00
N ASP A 317 -1.95 -7.67 -4.13
CA ASP A 317 -2.86 -8.35 -5.03
C ASP A 317 -2.19 -9.54 -5.75
N LEU A 318 -0.91 -9.42 -6.11
CA LEU A 318 -0.13 -10.55 -6.63
C LEU A 318 0.01 -11.67 -5.58
N MET A 319 0.17 -11.33 -4.31
CA MET A 319 0.22 -12.30 -3.21
C MET A 319 -1.16 -12.94 -2.98
N ASN A 320 -2.21 -12.12 -2.83
CA ASN A 320 -3.52 -12.58 -2.40
C ASN A 320 -4.33 -13.25 -3.53
N ILE A 321 -4.22 -12.74 -4.77
CA ILE A 321 -5.01 -13.23 -5.92
C ILE A 321 -4.26 -14.34 -6.66
N LYS A 322 -2.91 -14.20 -6.81
CA LYS A 322 -2.09 -15.16 -7.57
C LYS A 322 -1.34 -16.14 -6.70
N GLY A 323 -1.32 -15.94 -5.38
CA GLY A 323 -0.61 -16.81 -4.44
C GLY A 323 0.90 -16.70 -4.53
N TYR A 324 1.44 -15.59 -5.05
CA TYR A 324 2.88 -15.34 -5.06
C TYR A 324 3.39 -15.02 -3.65
N THR A 325 4.64 -15.31 -3.40
CA THR A 325 5.30 -14.81 -2.21
C THR A 325 5.65 -13.33 -2.40
N LYS A 326 5.86 -12.59 -1.31
CA LYS A 326 6.24 -11.16 -1.38
C LYS A 326 7.45 -10.95 -2.31
N THR A 327 8.47 -11.80 -2.21
CA THR A 327 9.66 -11.71 -3.08
C THR A 327 9.34 -11.97 -4.55
N GLN A 328 8.45 -12.93 -4.85
CA GLN A 328 8.00 -13.19 -6.23
C GLN A 328 7.21 -12.02 -6.78
N ALA A 329 6.27 -11.49 -6.00
CA ALA A 329 5.46 -10.34 -6.37
C ALA A 329 6.33 -9.10 -6.64
N THR A 330 7.27 -8.80 -5.72
CA THR A 330 8.22 -7.69 -5.88
C THR A 330 9.11 -7.87 -7.11
N ASN A 331 9.65 -9.07 -7.32
CA ASN A 331 10.44 -9.36 -8.51
C ASN A 331 9.63 -9.23 -9.80
N LEU A 332 8.37 -9.68 -9.80
CA LEU A 332 7.49 -9.57 -10.94
C LEU A 332 7.14 -8.10 -11.23
N LEU A 333 6.84 -7.31 -10.20
CA LEU A 333 6.55 -5.88 -10.33
C LEU A 333 7.72 -5.11 -10.94
N TYR A 334 8.94 -5.28 -10.41
CA TYR A 334 10.09 -4.47 -10.84
C TYR A 334 10.89 -5.09 -12.00
N SER A 335 10.62 -6.35 -12.34
CA SER A 335 11.42 -7.10 -13.31
C SER A 335 10.61 -7.97 -14.26
N GLY A 336 9.28 -8.01 -14.13
CA GLY A 336 8.41 -8.89 -14.93
C GLY A 336 7.91 -8.27 -16.24
N GLY A 337 8.24 -7.01 -16.51
CA GLY A 337 7.78 -6.34 -17.73
C GLY A 337 6.28 -6.09 -17.76
N LEU A 338 5.71 -5.81 -16.58
CA LEU A 338 4.28 -5.57 -16.47
C LEU A 338 3.88 -4.26 -17.16
N LYS A 339 2.65 -4.21 -17.63
CA LYS A 339 1.98 -2.97 -18.02
C LYS A 339 0.80 -2.76 -17.09
N ILE A 340 0.92 -1.75 -16.24
CA ILE A 340 -0.06 -1.43 -15.20
C ILE A 340 -0.83 -0.20 -15.65
N TYR A 341 -2.12 -0.38 -15.89
CA TYR A 341 -3.04 0.72 -16.21
C TYR A 341 -3.64 1.22 -14.92
N THR A 342 -3.13 2.36 -14.47
CA THR A 342 -3.53 2.99 -13.22
C THR A 342 -4.85 3.73 -13.35
N THR A 343 -5.39 4.17 -12.23
CA THR A 343 -6.56 5.04 -12.16
C THR A 343 -6.18 6.51 -12.05
N GLN A 344 -4.87 6.80 -11.97
CA GLN A 344 -4.33 8.14 -11.82
C GLN A 344 -4.72 9.03 -13.01
N ASP A 345 -5.23 10.21 -12.70
CA ASP A 345 -5.38 11.31 -13.62
C ASP A 345 -4.14 12.21 -13.48
N SER A 346 -3.33 12.23 -14.53
CA SER A 346 -2.05 12.95 -14.50
C SER A 346 -2.21 14.46 -14.29
N GLU A 347 -3.31 15.08 -14.77
CA GLU A 347 -3.58 16.51 -14.57
C GLU A 347 -3.95 16.79 -13.11
N ILE A 348 -4.81 15.94 -12.51
CA ILE A 348 -5.20 16.08 -11.10
C ILE A 348 -4.01 15.84 -10.18
N GLN A 349 -3.17 14.81 -10.45
CA GLN A 349 -1.96 14.55 -9.67
C GLN A 349 -0.99 15.73 -9.72
N ASN A 350 -0.72 16.27 -10.90
CA ASN A 350 0.14 17.43 -11.06
C ASN A 350 -0.38 18.66 -10.29
N ILE A 351 -1.70 18.85 -10.24
CA ILE A 351 -2.31 19.92 -9.43
C ILE A 351 -1.97 19.74 -7.95
N LEU A 352 -2.09 18.51 -7.43
CA LEU A 352 -1.74 18.21 -6.04
C LEU A 352 -0.25 18.47 -5.77
N ASP A 353 0.61 17.94 -6.62
CA ASP A 353 2.07 18.06 -6.48
C ASP A 353 2.53 19.54 -6.50
N GLU A 354 1.98 20.35 -7.40
CA GLU A 354 2.26 21.79 -7.47
C GLU A 354 1.78 22.55 -6.23
N GLU A 355 0.53 22.29 -5.78
CA GLU A 355 -0.04 22.99 -4.64
C GLU A 355 0.62 22.60 -3.32
N TYR A 356 1.10 21.36 -3.17
CA TYR A 356 1.79 20.88 -1.97
C TYR A 356 3.28 21.29 -1.95
N SER A 357 3.89 21.54 -3.11
CA SER A 357 5.24 22.08 -3.24
C SER A 357 5.29 23.60 -3.04
N ASP A 358 4.16 24.30 -3.24
CA ASP A 358 4.06 25.75 -3.02
C ASP A 358 3.96 26.06 -1.52
N THR A 359 5.09 26.48 -0.93
CA THR A 359 5.19 26.81 0.50
C THR A 359 4.22 27.89 0.94
N SER A 360 3.73 28.76 0.03
CA SER A 360 2.74 29.81 0.34
C SER A 360 1.36 29.26 0.73
N ASN A 361 1.09 27.99 0.47
CA ASN A 361 -0.14 27.31 0.87
C ASN A 361 -0.13 26.82 2.31
N PHE A 362 1.01 26.89 2.97
CA PHE A 362 1.23 26.41 4.33
C PHE A 362 1.59 27.58 5.26
N PRO A 363 1.52 27.37 6.58
CA PRO A 363 1.94 28.39 7.53
C PRO A 363 3.39 28.82 7.33
N ASP A 364 3.67 30.11 7.51
CA ASP A 364 5.02 30.72 7.39
C ASP A 364 5.95 30.28 8.52
N GLU A 365 5.39 30.06 9.71
CA GLU A 365 6.13 29.54 10.87
C GLU A 365 6.23 28.02 10.72
N VAL A 366 7.45 27.52 10.56
CA VAL A 366 7.75 26.11 10.32
C VAL A 366 8.66 25.60 11.42
N GLN A 367 8.25 24.49 12.04
CA GLN A 367 9.11 23.66 12.87
C GLN A 367 9.53 22.42 12.08
N TYR A 368 10.60 21.78 12.53
CA TYR A 368 11.13 20.59 11.84
C TYR A 368 11.14 19.41 12.79
N GLU A 369 10.39 18.37 12.47
CA GLU A 369 10.39 17.13 13.24
C GLU A 369 11.52 16.22 12.78
N LEU A 370 12.28 15.70 13.73
CA LEU A 370 13.35 14.75 13.48
C LEU A 370 12.80 13.33 13.26
N ASP A 371 13.17 12.74 12.13
CA ASP A 371 13.14 11.29 11.88
C ASP A 371 14.58 10.76 11.91
N TYR A 372 14.87 9.88 12.88
CA TYR A 372 16.22 9.40 13.15
C TYR A 372 16.27 7.90 13.32
N ALA A 373 17.19 7.26 12.62
CA ALA A 373 17.54 5.87 12.82
C ALA A 373 19.05 5.69 12.70
N LEU A 374 19.66 5.01 13.67
CA LEU A 374 21.08 4.71 13.69
C LEU A 374 21.29 3.23 13.98
N THR A 375 22.03 2.54 13.13
CA THR A 375 22.51 1.17 13.36
C THR A 375 24.00 1.21 13.60
N VAL A 376 24.45 0.63 14.70
CA VAL A 376 25.88 0.50 15.02
C VAL A 376 26.27 -0.96 15.18
N THR A 377 27.54 -1.24 15.01
CA THR A 377 28.15 -2.49 15.46
C THR A 377 28.89 -2.21 16.77
N ASP A 378 28.48 -2.88 17.87
CA ASP A 378 29.09 -2.74 19.17
C ASP A 378 30.51 -3.35 19.20
N PRO A 379 31.31 -3.13 20.26
CA PRO A 379 32.65 -3.73 20.38
C PRO A 379 32.67 -5.26 20.38
N ASP A 380 31.55 -5.90 20.74
CA ASP A 380 31.39 -7.36 20.76
C ASP A 380 30.93 -7.93 19.40
N GLY A 381 30.66 -7.04 18.41
CA GLY A 381 30.29 -7.41 17.03
C GLY A 381 28.78 -7.57 16.81
N ASN A 382 27.92 -7.20 17.77
CA ASN A 382 26.49 -7.24 17.63
C ASN A 382 25.99 -5.97 16.93
N GLN A 383 24.88 -6.08 16.18
CA GLN A 383 24.20 -4.92 15.62
C GLN A 383 23.18 -4.39 16.63
N VAL A 384 23.20 -3.10 16.87
CA VAL A 384 22.28 -2.40 17.77
C VAL A 384 21.62 -1.25 17.00
N ASN A 385 20.30 -1.14 17.10
CA ASN A 385 19.51 -0.11 16.45
C ASN A 385 19.05 0.94 17.48
N TYR A 386 19.12 2.20 17.10
CA TYR A 386 18.66 3.35 17.87
C TYR A 386 17.65 4.14 17.04
N SER A 387 16.53 4.52 17.68
CA SER A 387 15.44 5.26 17.04
C SER A 387 15.34 6.69 17.56
N LYS A 388 14.47 7.49 16.92
CA LYS A 388 14.14 8.86 17.35
C LYS A 388 13.54 8.88 18.77
N GLU A 389 12.74 7.88 19.14
CA GLU A 389 12.12 7.78 20.47
C GLU A 389 13.19 7.55 21.56
N MET A 390 14.22 6.76 21.25
CA MET A 390 15.35 6.56 22.17
C MET A 390 16.16 7.85 22.35
N LEU A 391 16.34 8.62 21.27
CA LEU A 391 16.96 9.94 21.33
C LEU A 391 16.11 10.89 22.18
N GLN A 392 14.79 10.92 21.96
CA GLN A 392 13.87 11.73 22.75
C GLN A 392 13.97 11.40 24.25
N LEU A 393 13.87 10.13 24.61
CA LEU A 393 14.02 9.67 26.01
C LEU A 393 15.37 10.05 26.61
N TYR A 394 16.45 10.01 25.82
CA TYR A 394 17.78 10.40 26.28
C TYR A 394 17.81 11.86 26.72
N PHE A 395 17.24 12.78 25.91
CA PHE A 395 17.21 14.20 26.24
C PHE A 395 16.13 14.57 27.25
N GLN A 396 15.03 13.83 27.34
CA GLN A 396 14.01 14.00 28.37
C GLN A 396 14.54 13.76 29.80
N ASN A 397 15.65 13.05 29.98
CA ASN A 397 16.35 12.95 31.25
C ASN A 397 16.99 14.29 31.66
N GLU A 398 17.28 15.19 30.74
CA GLU A 398 17.85 16.52 30.97
C GLU A 398 16.75 17.61 31.02
N ASP A 399 15.82 17.53 30.06
CA ASP A 399 14.65 18.41 29.93
C ASP A 399 13.40 17.56 29.68
N PRO A 400 12.53 17.35 30.69
CA PRO A 400 11.30 16.56 30.51
C PRO A 400 10.34 17.10 29.44
N SER A 401 10.50 18.36 29.01
CA SER A 401 9.70 18.96 27.96
C SER A 401 10.30 18.77 26.54
N PHE A 402 11.45 18.08 26.43
CA PHE A 402 12.08 17.85 25.15
C PHE A 402 11.16 17.02 24.25
N ASP A 403 10.82 17.59 23.11
CA ASP A 403 10.14 16.97 21.99
C ASP A 403 11.13 16.82 20.82
N LEU A 404 10.68 16.33 19.68
CA LEU A 404 11.52 16.16 18.51
C LEU A 404 11.36 17.31 17.50
N LEU A 405 10.78 18.44 17.93
CA LEU A 405 10.54 19.62 17.10
C LEU A 405 11.64 20.68 17.31
N PHE A 406 12.13 21.22 16.22
CA PHE A 406 13.22 22.20 16.18
C PHE A 406 12.85 23.39 15.31
N ASP A 407 13.38 24.56 15.61
CA ASP A 407 13.17 25.76 14.80
C ASP A 407 13.99 25.71 13.47
N SER A 408 15.00 24.83 13.41
CA SER A 408 15.77 24.59 12.17
C SER A 408 16.39 23.20 12.14
N PRO A 409 16.66 22.65 10.95
CA PRO A 409 17.39 21.37 10.80
C PRO A 409 18.79 21.41 11.44
N GLU A 410 19.47 22.57 11.40
CA GLU A 410 20.79 22.75 11.98
C GLU A 410 20.77 22.63 13.50
N GLU A 411 19.72 23.13 14.15
CA GLU A 411 19.50 22.96 15.58
C GLU A 411 19.31 21.46 15.90
N GLY A 412 18.38 20.80 15.23
CA GLY A 412 18.11 19.36 15.43
C GLY A 412 19.35 18.51 15.22
N GLN A 413 20.17 18.82 14.19
CA GLN A 413 21.42 18.11 13.93
C GLN A 413 22.38 18.16 15.12
N THR A 414 22.40 19.24 15.91
CA THR A 414 23.27 19.31 17.10
C THR A 414 22.88 18.31 18.18
N TYR A 415 21.58 18.02 18.32
CA TYR A 415 21.09 16.97 19.23
C TYR A 415 21.40 15.58 18.69
N VAL A 416 21.24 15.34 17.38
CA VAL A 416 21.62 14.07 16.74
C VAL A 416 23.10 13.79 16.96
N ASP A 417 23.97 14.77 16.69
CA ASP A 417 25.43 14.61 16.83
C ASP A 417 25.81 14.30 18.27
N ARG A 418 25.22 15.00 19.24
CA ARG A 418 25.46 14.78 20.67
C ARG A 418 25.00 13.41 21.15
N TYR A 419 23.83 12.95 20.68
CA TYR A 419 23.31 11.61 20.97
C TYR A 419 24.21 10.53 20.38
N LYS A 420 24.57 10.68 19.11
CA LYS A 420 25.48 9.78 18.40
C LYS A 420 26.85 9.70 19.09
N GLU A 421 27.42 10.82 19.52
CA GLU A 421 28.67 10.83 20.27
C GLU A 421 28.55 10.01 21.56
N SER A 422 27.40 10.07 22.25
CA SER A 422 27.18 9.30 23.48
C SER A 422 27.14 7.78 23.22
N ILE A 423 26.57 7.36 22.10
CA ILE A 423 26.50 5.95 21.68
C ILE A 423 27.90 5.44 21.27
N LEU A 424 28.65 6.25 20.50
CA LEU A 424 29.96 5.85 19.99
C LEU A 424 31.07 5.93 21.05
N ALA A 425 30.79 6.47 22.25
CA ALA A 425 31.76 6.59 23.32
C ALA A 425 32.31 5.26 23.85
N ASP A 426 31.60 4.15 23.64
CA ASP A 426 32.02 2.78 24.00
C ASP A 426 32.93 2.12 22.96
N GLY A 427 33.13 2.77 21.78
CA GLY A 427 33.91 2.26 20.66
C GLY A 427 33.09 1.59 19.56
N SER A 428 31.75 1.69 19.63
CA SER A 428 30.84 1.23 18.58
C SER A 428 31.11 1.94 17.25
N LYS A 429 30.76 1.27 16.12
CA LYS A 429 30.98 1.81 14.77
C LYS A 429 29.65 1.94 14.04
N VAL A 430 29.44 3.08 13.40
CA VAL A 430 28.25 3.30 12.58
C VAL A 430 28.23 2.32 11.40
N LEU A 431 27.14 1.59 11.27
CA LEU A 431 26.85 0.70 10.14
C LEU A 431 25.92 1.39 9.13
N ALA A 432 24.87 2.05 9.64
CA ALA A 432 23.91 2.83 8.85
C ALA A 432 23.37 3.97 9.70
N GLU A 433 23.03 5.09 9.06
CA GLU A 433 22.40 6.24 9.71
C GLU A 433 21.43 6.91 8.75
N ARG A 434 20.26 7.28 9.26
CA ARG A 434 19.28 8.11 8.57
C ARG A 434 18.92 9.28 9.48
N VAL A 435 19.05 10.49 8.95
CA VAL A 435 18.62 11.74 9.60
C VAL A 435 17.76 12.49 8.60
N ASN A 436 16.54 12.79 8.97
CA ASN A 436 15.63 13.59 8.16
C ASN A 436 14.89 14.59 9.03
N PHE A 437 14.67 15.79 8.54
CA PHE A 437 13.92 16.85 9.21
C PHE A 437 12.71 17.22 8.35
N ALA A 438 11.53 16.78 8.80
CA ALA A 438 10.28 17.01 8.10
C ALA A 438 9.65 18.34 8.55
N PRO A 439 9.34 19.27 7.63
CA PRO A 439 8.69 20.54 7.99
C PRO A 439 7.29 20.30 8.54
N GLN A 440 6.98 20.89 9.68
CA GLN A 440 5.69 20.81 10.36
C GLN A 440 4.96 22.18 10.34
N PRO A 441 3.61 22.21 10.34
CA PRO A 441 2.71 21.07 10.26
C PRO A 441 2.68 20.41 8.88
N GLN A 442 2.31 19.13 8.86
CA GLN A 442 2.13 18.29 7.68
C GLN A 442 0.70 18.32 7.17
N SER A 443 0.50 17.76 5.97
CA SER A 443 -0.82 17.58 5.36
C SER A 443 -0.80 16.40 4.37
N SER A 444 -1.96 15.78 4.18
CA SER A 444 -2.19 14.79 3.13
C SER A 444 -3.53 15.02 2.45
N MET A 445 -3.65 14.59 1.19
CA MET A 445 -4.87 14.75 0.40
C MET A 445 -5.10 13.55 -0.52
N SER A 446 -6.37 13.11 -0.62
CA SER A 446 -6.81 12.07 -1.54
C SER A 446 -7.97 12.56 -2.39
N VAL A 447 -7.98 12.25 -3.68
CA VAL A 447 -9.05 12.57 -4.63
C VAL A 447 -9.57 11.28 -5.25
N ILE A 448 -10.88 11.01 -5.10
CA ILE A 448 -11.55 9.80 -5.59
C ILE A 448 -12.68 10.20 -6.56
N ASP A 449 -12.76 9.54 -7.70
CA ASP A 449 -14.01 9.49 -8.48
C ASP A 449 -15.00 8.57 -7.75
N GLN A 450 -16.02 9.16 -7.14
CA GLN A 450 -16.98 8.43 -6.31
C GLN A 450 -17.81 7.39 -7.09
N HIS A 451 -17.93 7.52 -8.41
CA HIS A 451 -18.74 6.63 -9.24
C HIS A 451 -18.00 5.35 -9.64
N THR A 452 -16.67 5.39 -9.65
CA THR A 452 -15.82 4.27 -10.05
C THR A 452 -15.00 3.70 -8.88
N GLY A 453 -14.81 4.49 -7.80
CA GLY A 453 -13.88 4.18 -6.72
C GLY A 453 -12.41 4.41 -7.11
N TYR A 454 -12.15 5.00 -8.27
CA TYR A 454 -10.81 5.25 -8.77
C TYR A 454 -10.13 6.38 -7.99
N VAL A 455 -8.97 6.08 -7.42
CA VAL A 455 -8.10 7.11 -6.85
C VAL A 455 -7.48 7.87 -8.00
N LYS A 456 -7.87 9.14 -8.17
CA LYS A 456 -7.41 9.98 -9.28
C LYS A 456 -6.10 10.66 -8.98
N ALA A 457 -5.86 11.00 -7.71
CA ALA A 457 -4.63 11.58 -7.23
C ALA A 457 -4.48 11.38 -5.72
N LEU A 458 -3.24 11.39 -5.24
CA LEU A 458 -2.92 11.20 -3.84
C LEU A 458 -1.60 11.88 -3.49
N ILE A 459 -1.56 12.56 -2.35
CA ILE A 459 -0.35 13.16 -1.82
C ILE A 459 -0.26 12.95 -0.31
N GLY A 460 0.90 12.48 0.17
CA GLY A 460 1.14 12.04 1.55
C GLY A 460 2.00 12.99 2.39
N GLY A 461 2.37 14.17 1.89
CA GLY A 461 3.20 15.09 2.66
C GLY A 461 3.37 16.45 2.03
N ARG A 462 3.71 17.44 2.88
CA ARG A 462 4.04 18.82 2.53
C ARG A 462 5.43 18.90 1.88
N GLY A 463 5.56 19.71 0.86
CA GLY A 463 6.84 19.99 0.18
C GLY A 463 7.14 18.99 -0.94
N GLU A 464 8.30 19.18 -1.57
CA GLU A 464 8.79 18.30 -2.62
C GLU A 464 9.21 16.92 -2.05
N LYS A 465 8.76 15.85 -2.67
CA LYS A 465 9.13 14.48 -2.29
C LYS A 465 10.55 14.17 -2.79
N THR A 466 11.48 13.96 -1.88
CA THR A 466 12.91 13.80 -2.18
C THR A 466 13.39 12.35 -2.25
N ALA A 467 12.58 11.38 -1.84
CA ALA A 467 12.89 9.95 -1.87
C ALA A 467 11.64 9.11 -2.11
N SER A 468 11.80 7.96 -2.76
CA SER A 468 10.73 6.95 -2.90
C SER A 468 10.51 6.20 -1.58
N LEU A 469 9.32 5.61 -1.40
CA LEU A 469 8.95 4.80 -0.22
C LEU A 469 9.14 5.57 1.10
N THR A 470 8.77 6.85 1.09
CA THR A 470 8.70 7.67 2.30
C THR A 470 7.29 7.63 2.88
N LEU A 471 7.15 7.97 4.18
CA LEU A 471 5.87 7.97 4.90
C LEU A 471 4.76 8.66 4.10
N ASN A 472 3.74 7.90 3.73
CA ASN A 472 2.55 8.38 3.04
C ASN A 472 1.41 8.63 4.03
N ARG A 473 1.25 9.87 4.47
CA ARG A 473 0.23 10.22 5.48
C ARG A 473 -1.20 10.10 4.98
N ALA A 474 -1.40 9.77 3.72
CA ALA A 474 -2.73 9.50 3.19
C ALA A 474 -3.15 8.04 3.39
N THR A 475 -2.20 7.09 3.47
CA THR A 475 -2.45 5.65 3.53
C THR A 475 -1.82 4.96 4.74
N ASP A 476 -0.62 5.39 5.18
CA ASP A 476 0.16 4.69 6.21
C ASP A 476 -0.09 5.24 7.63
N THR A 477 -0.68 6.44 7.73
CA THR A 477 -0.90 7.10 9.02
C THR A 477 -2.36 7.13 9.38
N THR A 478 -2.70 6.65 10.57
CA THR A 478 -4.05 6.74 11.14
C THR A 478 -4.15 7.92 12.08
N ARG A 479 -5.22 8.72 11.94
CA ARG A 479 -5.47 9.93 12.72
C ARG A 479 -6.90 9.98 13.21
N GLN A 480 -7.14 10.65 14.32
CA GLN A 480 -8.48 10.83 14.85
C GLN A 480 -9.33 11.67 13.91
N PRO A 481 -10.45 11.13 13.38
CA PRO A 481 -11.26 11.81 12.36
C PRO A 481 -12.08 12.98 12.90
N GLY A 482 -12.19 13.11 14.21
CA GLY A 482 -12.96 14.17 14.85
C GLY A 482 -14.40 14.21 14.37
N SER A 483 -14.95 15.40 14.22
CA SER A 483 -16.35 15.64 13.86
C SER A 483 -16.78 15.14 12.47
N THR A 484 -15.87 14.65 11.61
CA THR A 484 -16.27 14.01 10.35
C THR A 484 -17.03 12.71 10.59
N PHE A 485 -16.73 12.02 11.69
CA PHE A 485 -17.40 10.77 12.08
C PHE A 485 -18.87 10.93 12.44
N LYS A 486 -19.32 12.12 12.83
CA LYS A 486 -20.75 12.39 13.08
C LYS A 486 -21.64 11.96 11.92
N ILE A 487 -21.16 12.11 10.68
CA ILE A 487 -21.93 11.77 9.48
C ILE A 487 -22.06 10.24 9.36
N VAL A 488 -20.96 9.51 9.40
CA VAL A 488 -20.90 8.08 9.07
C VAL A 488 -21.25 7.17 10.25
N SER A 489 -20.87 7.53 11.49
CA SER A 489 -21.16 6.74 12.69
C SER A 489 -22.56 6.99 13.28
N THR A 490 -23.06 8.20 13.11
CA THR A 490 -24.25 8.69 13.87
C THR A 490 -25.43 9.03 12.99
N TYR A 491 -25.29 10.03 12.10
CA TYR A 491 -26.42 10.53 11.33
C TYR A 491 -26.81 9.59 10.17
N ALA A 492 -25.86 8.88 9.56
CA ALA A 492 -26.18 7.89 8.54
C ALA A 492 -27.08 6.76 9.08
N PRO A 493 -26.75 6.04 10.16
CA PRO A 493 -27.65 5.03 10.74
C PRO A 493 -28.94 5.63 11.32
N ALA A 494 -28.90 6.85 11.85
CA ALA A 494 -30.09 7.53 12.37
C ALA A 494 -31.15 7.73 11.29
N LEU A 495 -30.75 8.27 10.14
CA LEU A 495 -31.65 8.54 9.00
C LEU A 495 -31.99 7.25 8.24
N ASN A 496 -31.03 6.30 8.11
CA ASN A 496 -31.20 5.11 7.28
C ASN A 496 -32.08 4.02 7.92
N GLU A 497 -31.92 3.80 9.25
CA GLU A 497 -32.45 2.62 9.95
C GLU A 497 -33.38 2.99 11.12
N LYS A 498 -33.10 4.09 11.85
CA LYS A 498 -33.87 4.45 13.06
C LYS A 498 -35.12 5.31 12.79
N GLY A 499 -35.40 5.62 11.52
CA GLY A 499 -36.58 6.42 11.13
C GLY A 499 -36.50 7.89 11.56
N MET A 500 -35.31 8.36 11.95
CA MET A 500 -35.09 9.79 12.22
C MET A 500 -35.07 10.56 10.91
N THR A 501 -35.33 11.85 10.97
CA THR A 501 -35.33 12.77 9.83
C THR A 501 -34.37 13.93 10.10
N LEU A 502 -34.05 14.72 9.09
CA LEU A 502 -33.30 15.96 9.29
C LEU A 502 -34.01 16.96 10.21
N ALA A 503 -35.34 16.85 10.34
CA ALA A 503 -36.17 17.65 11.24
C ALA A 503 -36.26 17.08 12.68
N THR A 504 -35.75 15.88 12.93
CA THR A 504 -35.74 15.30 14.28
C THR A 504 -34.95 16.21 15.22
N THR A 505 -35.52 16.56 16.36
CA THR A 505 -34.96 17.49 17.32
C THR A 505 -34.30 16.78 18.52
N PHE A 506 -33.29 17.42 19.06
CA PHE A 506 -32.64 17.08 20.34
C PHE A 506 -32.45 18.37 21.14
N GLU A 507 -32.45 18.25 22.45
CA GLU A 507 -32.06 19.33 23.34
C GLU A 507 -30.56 19.48 23.43
N ASP A 508 -30.02 20.57 22.89
CA ASP A 508 -28.63 20.99 23.03
C ASP A 508 -28.47 21.73 24.38
N GLU A 509 -28.15 20.99 25.42
CA GLU A 509 -27.99 21.40 26.80
C GLU A 509 -26.76 20.71 27.44
N PRO A 510 -26.30 21.13 28.64
CA PRO A 510 -25.23 20.43 29.34
C PRO A 510 -25.48 18.91 29.41
N TYR A 511 -24.51 18.13 28.98
CA TYR A 511 -24.61 16.67 28.90
C TYR A 511 -23.30 16.00 29.29
N GLU A 512 -23.34 14.83 29.90
CA GLU A 512 -22.19 14.08 30.39
C GLU A 512 -22.17 12.67 29.80
N TYR A 513 -20.98 12.14 29.56
CA TYR A 513 -20.77 10.72 29.28
C TYR A 513 -21.12 9.86 30.51
N PRO A 514 -21.26 8.52 30.34
CA PRO A 514 -21.55 7.62 31.47
C PRO A 514 -20.52 7.63 32.62
N ASP A 515 -19.31 8.04 32.32
CA ASP A 515 -18.21 8.18 33.30
C ASP A 515 -18.23 9.56 34.04
N GLY A 516 -19.20 10.43 33.70
CA GLY A 516 -19.33 11.76 34.28
C GLY A 516 -18.49 12.84 33.62
N SER A 517 -17.73 12.54 32.56
CA SER A 517 -17.01 13.56 31.81
C SER A 517 -17.98 14.40 30.94
N PRO A 518 -17.78 15.73 30.83
CA PRO A 518 -18.71 16.60 30.10
C PRO A 518 -18.54 16.51 28.60
N VAL A 519 -19.67 16.51 27.87
CA VAL A 519 -19.72 16.72 26.43
C VAL A 519 -19.80 18.20 26.13
N ASN A 520 -18.75 18.78 25.57
CA ASN A 520 -18.70 20.21 25.28
C ASN A 520 -18.93 20.51 23.79
N ASN A 521 -19.76 21.50 23.47
CA ASN A 521 -19.78 22.08 22.13
C ASN A 521 -18.49 22.92 21.89
N ALA A 522 -18.03 23.00 20.65
CA ALA A 522 -16.85 23.80 20.28
C ALA A 522 -17.02 25.29 20.68
N THR A 523 -18.22 25.81 20.62
CA THR A 523 -18.60 27.19 21.01
C THR A 523 -18.69 27.41 22.50
N ARG A 524 -18.62 26.33 23.33
CA ARG A 524 -18.87 26.35 24.77
C ARG A 524 -20.24 26.96 25.15
N SER A 525 -21.22 26.93 24.22
CA SER A 525 -22.61 27.39 24.38
C SER A 525 -23.57 26.32 23.90
N TYR A 526 -24.82 26.46 24.30
CA TYR A 526 -25.93 25.54 23.99
C TYR A 526 -27.04 26.28 23.30
N ASN A 527 -27.75 25.64 22.38
CA ASN A 527 -28.76 26.25 21.52
C ASN A 527 -30.18 25.83 21.85
N GLY A 528 -30.41 24.95 22.88
CA GLY A 528 -31.73 24.38 23.16
C GLY A 528 -32.18 23.41 22.09
N THR A 529 -33.47 23.38 21.80
CA THR A 529 -34.08 22.50 20.80
C THR A 529 -33.43 22.69 19.43
N THR A 530 -32.75 21.66 18.94
CA THR A 530 -31.90 21.72 17.75
C THR A 530 -32.17 20.52 16.82
N THR A 531 -32.41 20.78 15.53
CA THR A 531 -32.65 19.74 14.53
C THR A 531 -31.34 19.03 14.13
N ILE A 532 -31.42 17.79 13.62
CA ILE A 532 -30.28 17.06 13.04
C ILE A 532 -29.61 17.89 11.93
N ARG A 533 -30.39 18.56 11.04
CA ARG A 533 -29.83 19.45 10.00
C ARG A 533 -28.95 20.55 10.61
N THR A 534 -29.46 21.27 11.59
CA THR A 534 -28.74 22.36 12.27
C THR A 534 -27.50 21.82 13.00
N ALA A 535 -27.61 20.63 13.59
CA ALA A 535 -26.49 19.97 14.27
C ALA A 535 -25.40 19.54 13.31
N ILE A 536 -25.72 19.06 12.09
CA ILE A 536 -24.76 18.77 11.02
C ILE A 536 -24.09 20.07 10.56
N GLN A 537 -24.88 21.08 10.22
CA GLN A 537 -24.41 22.39 9.72
C GLN A 537 -23.40 23.05 10.64
N ASN A 538 -23.70 23.10 11.95
CA ASN A 538 -22.87 23.77 12.97
C ASN A 538 -21.96 22.81 13.76
N SER A 539 -21.96 21.53 13.39
CA SER A 539 -21.10 20.50 14.02
C SER A 539 -21.32 20.40 15.55
N ILE A 540 -22.57 20.40 16.02
CA ILE A 540 -22.91 20.39 17.44
C ILE A 540 -22.59 19.02 18.06
N ASN A 541 -21.78 19.01 19.15
CA ASN A 541 -21.30 17.78 19.78
C ASN A 541 -22.39 17.09 20.59
N VAL A 542 -23.09 17.83 21.45
CA VAL A 542 -24.11 17.28 22.36
C VAL A 542 -25.19 16.53 21.59
N VAL A 543 -25.68 17.15 20.50
CA VAL A 543 -26.74 16.54 19.67
C VAL A 543 -26.21 15.25 19.00
N ALA A 544 -24.96 15.23 18.54
CA ALA A 544 -24.37 14.04 17.92
C ALA A 544 -24.27 12.88 18.92
N VAL A 545 -23.78 13.14 20.15
CA VAL A 545 -23.67 12.12 21.19
C VAL A 545 -25.03 11.59 21.62
N LYS A 546 -26.02 12.47 21.89
CA LYS A 546 -27.39 12.07 22.20
C LYS A 546 -28.07 11.31 21.04
N CYS A 547 -27.76 11.65 19.79
CA CYS A 547 -28.21 10.92 18.62
C CYS A 547 -27.62 9.52 18.56
N LEU A 548 -26.31 9.36 18.77
CA LEU A 548 -25.65 8.04 18.79
C LEU A 548 -26.18 7.17 19.94
N GLU A 549 -26.49 7.75 21.09
CA GLU A 549 -27.13 7.03 22.17
C GLU A 549 -28.48 6.41 21.73
N LYS A 550 -29.30 7.14 20.95
CA LYS A 550 -30.55 6.62 20.36
C LYS A 550 -30.31 5.61 19.23
N VAL A 551 -29.29 5.81 18.45
CA VAL A 551 -28.84 4.90 17.37
C VAL A 551 -28.30 3.60 17.97
N THR A 552 -27.55 3.68 19.02
CA THR A 552 -26.67 2.75 19.75
C THR A 552 -25.26 2.71 19.17
N PRO A 553 -24.21 2.72 20.02
CA PRO A 553 -22.82 2.66 19.57
C PRO A 553 -22.51 1.42 18.71
N ASP A 554 -23.06 0.25 19.04
CA ASP A 554 -22.85 -0.98 18.24
C ASP A 554 -23.36 -0.83 16.79
N LEU A 555 -24.52 -0.14 16.60
CA LEU A 555 -25.00 0.11 15.25
C LEU A 555 -24.12 1.13 14.55
N GLY A 556 -23.64 2.15 15.25
CA GLY A 556 -22.68 3.12 14.74
C GLY A 556 -21.40 2.43 14.25
N LEU A 557 -20.79 1.57 15.06
CA LEU A 557 -19.60 0.79 14.72
C LEU A 557 -19.83 -0.09 13.49
N LYS A 558 -20.96 -0.81 13.43
CA LYS A 558 -21.33 -1.62 12.26
C LYS A 558 -21.44 -0.79 10.97
N TYR A 559 -21.92 0.45 11.05
CA TYR A 559 -21.98 1.34 9.88
C TYR A 559 -20.59 1.79 9.46
N LEU A 560 -19.67 2.04 10.40
CA LEU A 560 -18.28 2.34 10.10
C LEU A 560 -17.61 1.19 9.34
N ASP A 561 -17.80 -0.08 9.77
CA ASP A 561 -17.34 -1.27 9.01
C ASP A 561 -17.91 -1.27 7.58
N ASN A 562 -19.22 -0.95 7.47
CA ASN A 562 -19.86 -0.90 6.16
C ASN A 562 -19.33 0.25 5.29
N PHE A 563 -18.90 1.36 5.86
CA PHE A 563 -18.25 2.47 5.17
C PHE A 563 -16.81 2.21 4.82
N GLY A 564 -16.24 1.07 5.25
CA GLY A 564 -14.95 0.56 4.78
C GLY A 564 -13.76 0.88 5.67
N PHE A 565 -13.97 1.34 6.91
CA PHE A 565 -12.89 1.53 7.87
C PHE A 565 -12.35 0.19 8.35
N THR A 566 -11.03 0.03 8.39
CA THR A 566 -10.35 -1.24 8.71
C THR A 566 -9.63 -1.23 10.06
N THR A 567 -9.47 -0.06 10.67
CA THR A 567 -8.66 0.15 11.89
C THR A 567 -9.46 0.13 13.19
N LEU A 568 -10.75 -0.15 13.11
CA LEU A 568 -11.69 -0.09 14.24
C LEU A 568 -11.41 -1.20 15.27
N ALA A 569 -11.56 -0.86 16.55
CA ALA A 569 -11.48 -1.81 17.65
C ALA A 569 -12.87 -2.36 18.00
N HIS A 570 -13.02 -3.69 17.99
CA HIS A 570 -14.28 -4.41 18.18
C HIS A 570 -14.43 -5.05 19.56
N GLY A 571 -13.48 -4.87 20.47
CA GLY A 571 -13.48 -5.51 21.78
C GLY A 571 -13.11 -6.99 21.73
N THR A 572 -12.29 -7.38 20.79
CA THR A 572 -11.80 -8.75 20.58
C THR A 572 -10.43 -8.96 21.22
N GLU A 573 -9.94 -10.20 21.22
CA GLU A 573 -8.57 -10.50 21.67
C GLU A 573 -7.50 -9.76 20.84
N ALA A 574 -7.78 -9.50 19.55
CA ALA A 574 -6.91 -8.71 18.66
C ALA A 574 -6.84 -7.21 19.04
N ASP A 575 -7.78 -6.73 19.85
CA ASP A 575 -7.84 -5.33 20.32
C ASP A 575 -7.28 -5.18 21.74
N THR A 576 -6.45 -6.12 22.19
CA THR A 576 -5.84 -6.10 23.53
C THR A 576 -4.49 -5.40 23.46
N ASP A 577 -4.29 -4.39 24.32
CA ASP A 577 -3.00 -3.70 24.45
C ASP A 577 -1.96 -4.52 25.25
N ALA A 578 -0.71 -4.04 25.27
CA ALA A 578 0.38 -4.69 26.01
C ALA A 578 0.12 -4.82 27.53
N ASN A 579 -0.83 -4.06 28.09
CA ASN A 579 -1.22 -4.10 29.50
C ASN A 579 -2.38 -5.06 29.76
N GLY A 580 -2.95 -5.69 28.72
CA GLY A 580 -4.08 -6.60 28.80
C GLY A 580 -5.45 -5.90 28.81
N ASN A 581 -5.54 -4.61 28.44
CA ASN A 581 -6.81 -3.92 28.29
C ASN A 581 -7.38 -4.17 26.91
N VAL A 582 -8.65 -4.56 26.85
CA VAL A 582 -9.39 -4.79 25.60
C VAL A 582 -10.10 -3.51 25.20
N TRP A 583 -9.79 -2.97 24.02
CA TRP A 583 -10.33 -1.73 23.48
C TRP A 583 -11.53 -1.99 22.58
N SER A 584 -12.50 -1.08 22.58
CA SER A 584 -13.67 -1.13 21.70
C SER A 584 -14.13 0.25 21.32
N ASP A 585 -14.36 0.46 20.04
CA ASP A 585 -14.91 1.71 19.50
C ASP A 585 -16.45 1.76 19.54
N ALA A 586 -17.11 0.74 20.11
CA ALA A 586 -18.53 0.74 20.41
C ALA A 586 -18.86 1.62 21.64
N GLY A 587 -18.50 2.91 21.55
CA GLY A 587 -18.67 3.90 22.61
C GLY A 587 -19.36 5.17 22.13
N LEU A 588 -19.86 6.01 23.05
CA LEU A 588 -20.48 7.30 22.70
C LEU A 588 -19.47 8.32 22.14
N ALA A 589 -18.18 8.20 22.51
CA ALA A 589 -17.10 9.05 21.99
C ALA A 589 -16.94 8.92 20.47
N THR A 590 -17.29 7.76 19.90
CA THR A 590 -17.26 7.48 18.45
C THR A 590 -18.13 8.45 17.65
N ALA A 591 -19.21 9.01 18.27
CA ALA A 591 -19.99 10.08 17.65
C ALA A 591 -19.14 11.30 17.27
N LEU A 592 -18.06 11.56 18.01
CA LEU A 592 -17.18 12.72 17.84
C LEU A 592 -15.84 12.34 17.20
N GLY A 593 -15.67 11.07 16.80
CA GLY A 593 -14.45 10.55 16.24
C GLY A 593 -13.39 10.16 17.28
N GLY A 594 -13.78 9.97 18.54
CA GLY A 594 -12.91 9.39 19.56
C GLY A 594 -12.89 7.87 19.40
N ILE A 595 -11.92 7.34 18.69
CA ILE A 595 -11.73 5.92 18.41
C ILE A 595 -10.30 5.50 18.77
N THR A 596 -10.07 4.19 18.90
CA THR A 596 -8.82 3.65 19.46
C THR A 596 -7.59 3.95 18.58
N ARG A 597 -7.66 3.65 17.29
CA ARG A 597 -6.49 3.71 16.39
C ARG A 597 -6.52 4.88 15.40
N GLY A 598 -7.66 5.57 15.24
CA GLY A 598 -7.82 6.54 14.16
C GLY A 598 -8.13 5.89 12.80
N VAL A 599 -8.12 6.68 11.75
CA VAL A 599 -8.40 6.25 10.36
C VAL A 599 -7.42 6.89 9.39
N THR A 600 -7.22 6.27 8.22
CA THR A 600 -6.42 6.85 7.15
C THR A 600 -7.21 7.91 6.36
N ASN A 601 -6.51 8.81 5.68
CA ASN A 601 -7.14 9.83 4.83
C ASN A 601 -7.94 9.19 3.69
N ILE A 602 -7.39 8.14 3.06
CA ILE A 602 -8.05 7.47 1.94
C ILE A 602 -9.34 6.75 2.37
N GLU A 603 -9.37 6.10 3.55
CA GLU A 603 -10.58 5.46 4.07
C GLU A 603 -11.67 6.48 4.36
N LEU A 604 -11.28 7.62 4.98
CA LEU A 604 -12.23 8.70 5.25
C LEU A 604 -12.75 9.31 3.94
N CYS A 605 -11.91 9.51 2.93
CA CYS A 605 -12.31 9.95 1.60
C CYS A 605 -13.31 8.98 0.96
N ALA A 606 -13.03 7.67 0.98
CA ALA A 606 -13.87 6.62 0.41
C ALA A 606 -15.23 6.50 1.11
N SER A 607 -15.29 6.72 2.43
CA SER A 607 -16.52 6.71 3.19
C SER A 607 -17.48 7.82 2.74
N TYR A 608 -16.96 9.03 2.47
CA TYR A 608 -17.74 10.15 1.94
C TYR A 608 -18.05 9.98 0.44
N ALA A 609 -17.12 9.38 -0.33
CA ALA A 609 -17.36 9.01 -1.71
C ALA A 609 -18.59 8.09 -1.85
N SER A 610 -18.82 7.21 -0.87
CA SER A 610 -20.01 6.35 -0.86
C SER A 610 -21.31 7.13 -0.69
N ILE A 611 -21.30 8.21 0.10
CA ILE A 611 -22.46 9.10 0.23
C ILE A 611 -22.69 9.85 -1.08
N ALA A 612 -21.62 10.39 -1.68
CA ALA A 612 -21.65 11.06 -2.98
C ALA A 612 -22.14 10.13 -4.11
N ASN A 613 -21.89 8.82 -3.99
CA ASN A 613 -22.31 7.76 -4.91
C ASN A 613 -23.68 7.15 -4.54
N GLY A 614 -24.59 7.96 -3.99
CA GLY A 614 -25.96 7.51 -3.70
C GLY A 614 -26.06 6.41 -2.63
N GLY A 615 -25.06 6.30 -1.78
CA GLY A 615 -25.01 5.31 -0.67
C GLY A 615 -24.32 4.00 -0.99
N ASN A 616 -23.60 3.91 -2.12
CA ASN A 616 -22.86 2.74 -2.53
C ASN A 616 -21.36 2.93 -2.30
N TYR A 617 -20.77 2.10 -1.46
CA TYR A 617 -19.34 2.07 -1.21
C TYR A 617 -18.63 1.26 -2.28
N ILE A 618 -17.53 1.82 -2.77
CA ILE A 618 -16.55 1.13 -3.62
C ILE A 618 -15.20 1.25 -2.92
N LYS A 619 -14.48 0.11 -2.76
CA LYS A 619 -13.12 0.14 -2.22
C LYS A 619 -12.23 0.98 -3.15
N PRO A 620 -11.35 1.85 -2.64
CA PRO A 620 -10.41 2.59 -3.45
C PRO A 620 -9.59 1.68 -4.38
N ILE A 621 -9.47 2.06 -5.65
CA ILE A 621 -8.81 1.30 -6.71
C ILE A 621 -7.71 2.18 -7.31
N TYR A 622 -6.48 1.68 -7.35
CA TYR A 622 -5.31 2.38 -7.90
C TYR A 622 -4.94 1.92 -9.32
N TYR A 623 -5.43 0.76 -9.76
CA TYR A 623 -5.23 0.28 -11.12
C TYR A 623 -6.44 -0.53 -11.61
N THR A 624 -6.69 -0.51 -12.92
CA THR A 624 -7.79 -1.25 -13.56
C THR A 624 -7.35 -2.62 -14.06
N LYS A 625 -6.12 -2.74 -14.55
CA LYS A 625 -5.59 -4.01 -15.06
C LYS A 625 -4.07 -4.04 -15.06
N ILE A 626 -3.55 -5.24 -14.93
CA ILE A 626 -2.12 -5.55 -15.09
C ILE A 626 -2.00 -6.55 -16.24
N LEU A 627 -1.17 -6.23 -17.25
CA LEU A 627 -0.80 -7.15 -18.31
C LEU A 627 0.61 -7.69 -18.04
N ASP A 628 0.83 -8.95 -18.44
CA ASP A 628 2.18 -9.52 -18.47
C ASP A 628 2.99 -8.96 -19.67
N HIS A 629 4.26 -9.33 -19.77
CA HIS A 629 5.14 -8.89 -20.86
C HIS A 629 4.66 -9.34 -22.25
N ASN A 630 3.83 -10.39 -22.35
CA ASN A 630 3.25 -10.87 -23.59
C ASN A 630 1.94 -10.13 -23.96
N GLY A 631 1.44 -9.27 -23.07
CA GLY A 631 0.19 -8.55 -23.24
C GLY A 631 -1.05 -9.33 -22.79
N ASN A 632 -0.89 -10.47 -22.08
CA ASN A 632 -2.03 -11.18 -21.50
C ASN A 632 -2.44 -10.49 -20.20
N VAL A 633 -3.74 -10.51 -19.89
CA VAL A 633 -4.27 -9.99 -18.62
C VAL A 633 -3.81 -10.88 -17.46
N LEU A 634 -2.99 -10.32 -16.58
CA LEU A 634 -2.55 -10.99 -15.36
C LEU A 634 -3.57 -10.77 -14.23
N ILE A 635 -3.96 -9.53 -13.97
CA ILE A 635 -5.01 -9.15 -13.02
C ILE A 635 -5.92 -8.13 -13.71
N GLU A 636 -7.21 -8.26 -13.50
CA GLU A 636 -8.22 -7.27 -13.85
C GLU A 636 -8.96 -6.88 -12.57
N ASN A 637 -8.90 -5.59 -12.26
CA ASN A 637 -9.53 -5.03 -11.06
C ASN A 637 -10.78 -4.27 -11.48
N THR A 638 -11.93 -4.71 -10.98
CA THR A 638 -13.24 -4.13 -11.32
C THR A 638 -13.87 -3.52 -10.08
N SER A 639 -14.52 -2.38 -10.27
CA SER A 639 -15.29 -1.74 -9.20
C SER A 639 -16.40 -2.67 -8.71
N VAL A 640 -16.40 -2.97 -7.42
CA VAL A 640 -17.44 -3.75 -6.76
C VAL A 640 -18.19 -2.83 -5.81
N GLU A 641 -19.44 -2.53 -6.16
CA GLU A 641 -20.31 -1.71 -5.33
C GLU A 641 -20.94 -2.52 -4.21
N ARG A 642 -21.00 -1.92 -3.03
CA ARG A 642 -21.72 -2.43 -1.87
C ARG A 642 -22.63 -1.32 -1.30
N SER A 643 -23.93 -1.56 -1.27
CA SER A 643 -24.86 -0.59 -0.69
C SER A 643 -24.65 -0.51 0.83
N VAL A 644 -24.41 0.68 1.34
CA VAL A 644 -24.22 0.99 2.76
C VAL A 644 -25.45 1.70 3.33
N ILE A 645 -25.95 2.68 2.61
CA ILE A 645 -27.16 3.45 2.96
C ILE A 645 -28.06 3.60 1.73
N LYS A 646 -29.33 3.92 1.96
CA LYS A 646 -30.28 4.20 0.89
C LYS A 646 -29.88 5.47 0.13
N GLU A 647 -30.22 5.52 -1.17
CA GLU A 647 -30.02 6.71 -1.99
C GLU A 647 -30.74 7.97 -1.39
N SER A 648 -31.91 7.78 -0.80
CA SER A 648 -32.63 8.86 -0.09
C SER A 648 -31.83 9.38 1.11
N THR A 649 -31.24 8.48 1.93
CA THR A 649 -30.41 8.84 3.07
C THR A 649 -29.14 9.57 2.61
N ALA A 650 -28.49 9.10 1.55
CA ALA A 650 -27.32 9.73 0.96
C ALA A 650 -27.64 11.17 0.51
N TYR A 651 -28.77 11.39 -0.16
CA TYR A 651 -29.21 12.72 -0.56
C TYR A 651 -29.53 13.63 0.63
N LEU A 652 -30.21 13.11 1.66
CA LEU A 652 -30.52 13.89 2.87
C LEU A 652 -29.22 14.35 3.57
N LEU A 653 -28.23 13.46 3.73
CA LEU A 653 -26.91 13.82 4.26
C LEU A 653 -26.21 14.84 3.37
N THR A 654 -26.22 14.65 2.04
CA THR A 654 -25.65 15.59 1.07
C THR A 654 -26.27 16.97 1.23
N SER A 655 -27.63 17.07 1.28
CA SER A 655 -28.33 18.33 1.46
C SER A 655 -27.98 19.04 2.78
N ALA A 656 -27.83 18.31 3.88
CA ALA A 656 -27.39 18.88 5.16
C ALA A 656 -25.92 19.31 5.14
N MET A 657 -25.05 18.57 4.42
CA MET A 657 -23.64 18.90 4.26
C MET A 657 -23.39 20.04 3.26
N GLU A 658 -24.30 20.29 2.31
CA GLU A 658 -24.27 21.53 1.54
C GLU A 658 -24.41 22.76 2.45
N ASP A 659 -25.26 22.69 3.49
CA ASP A 659 -25.45 23.80 4.45
C ASP A 659 -24.21 24.02 5.31
N VAL A 660 -23.41 22.98 5.60
CA VAL A 660 -22.07 23.11 6.23
C VAL A 660 -21.17 24.04 5.42
N VAL A 661 -21.19 23.87 4.09
CA VAL A 661 -20.33 24.66 3.17
C VAL A 661 -20.97 26.01 2.86
N LYS A 662 -22.29 26.12 2.71
CA LYS A 662 -22.96 27.38 2.38
C LYS A 662 -22.97 28.37 3.53
N GLN A 663 -23.19 27.92 4.76
CA GLN A 663 -23.46 28.80 5.92
C GLN A 663 -22.99 28.23 7.26
N GLY A 664 -22.31 27.09 7.28
CA GLY A 664 -21.82 26.42 8.48
C GLY A 664 -20.30 26.51 8.65
N THR A 665 -19.71 25.44 9.21
CA THR A 665 -18.28 25.39 9.57
C THR A 665 -17.33 25.27 8.38
N GLY A 666 -17.83 24.95 7.18
CA GLY A 666 -17.06 24.69 5.96
C GLY A 666 -17.09 25.80 4.92
N THR A 667 -17.51 27.04 5.26
CA THR A 667 -17.72 28.14 4.29
C THR A 667 -16.46 28.51 3.51
N ALA A 668 -15.27 28.28 4.04
CA ALA A 668 -13.99 28.49 3.34
C ALA A 668 -13.82 27.56 2.12
N CYS A 669 -14.55 26.45 2.05
CA CYS A 669 -14.43 25.44 0.98
C CYS A 669 -15.48 25.62 -0.14
N GLN A 670 -16.19 26.75 -0.19
CA GLN A 670 -17.12 27.02 -1.29
C GLN A 670 -16.37 27.17 -2.62
N LEU A 671 -16.90 26.59 -3.68
CA LEU A 671 -16.48 26.77 -5.06
C LEU A 671 -17.45 27.69 -5.77
N ASP A 672 -16.97 28.54 -6.68
CA ASP A 672 -17.79 29.61 -7.30
C ASP A 672 -18.86 29.06 -8.23
N ASN A 673 -18.60 27.96 -8.95
CA ASN A 673 -19.48 27.42 -9.99
C ASN A 673 -19.74 25.92 -9.85
N MET A 674 -19.74 25.40 -8.62
CA MET A 674 -19.94 23.98 -8.35
C MET A 674 -20.62 23.76 -6.99
N ALA A 675 -21.59 22.87 -6.95
CA ALA A 675 -22.18 22.45 -5.68
C ALA A 675 -21.14 21.64 -4.88
N VAL A 676 -21.04 21.96 -3.58
CA VAL A 676 -20.14 21.27 -2.65
C VAL A 676 -20.92 20.85 -1.41
N ALA A 677 -20.80 19.60 -1.04
CA ALA A 677 -21.22 19.07 0.25
C ALA A 677 -19.98 18.57 1.01
N GLY A 678 -19.90 18.78 2.31
CA GLY A 678 -18.72 18.37 3.06
C GLY A 678 -18.85 18.58 4.56
N LYS A 679 -17.84 18.09 5.29
CA LYS A 679 -17.79 18.15 6.75
C LYS A 679 -16.40 18.46 7.25
N THR A 680 -16.30 19.35 8.21
CA THR A 680 -15.08 19.67 8.95
C THR A 680 -14.88 18.66 10.08
N GLY A 681 -13.62 18.25 10.30
CA GLY A 681 -13.16 17.51 11.45
C GLY A 681 -12.16 18.33 12.25
N THR A 682 -12.22 18.24 13.55
CA THR A 682 -11.27 18.86 14.48
C THR A 682 -11.27 18.02 15.73
N THR A 683 -10.11 17.61 16.19
CA THR A 683 -9.92 16.97 17.49
C THR A 683 -9.93 18.00 18.62
N GLU A 684 -10.13 17.56 19.86
CA GLU A 684 -10.39 18.46 21.00
C GLU A 684 -9.28 19.49 21.20
N ASP A 685 -8.04 19.09 21.06
CA ASP A 685 -6.88 19.95 21.23
C ASP A 685 -6.32 20.55 19.92
N TYR A 686 -7.04 20.39 18.81
CA TYR A 686 -6.61 20.84 17.48
C TYR A 686 -5.34 20.10 16.96
N ASN A 687 -5.14 18.85 17.36
CA ASN A 687 -4.03 18.03 16.87
C ASN A 687 -4.25 17.61 15.41
N ASP A 688 -5.51 17.29 15.09
CA ASP A 688 -5.92 16.90 13.73
C ASP A 688 -6.99 17.85 13.19
N LEU A 689 -6.78 18.32 11.98
CA LEU A 689 -7.73 19.12 11.24
C LEU A 689 -8.09 18.43 9.93
N TRP A 690 -9.37 18.30 9.68
CA TRP A 690 -9.92 17.64 8.52
C TRP A 690 -10.93 18.50 7.78
N PHE A 691 -10.97 18.38 6.47
CA PHE A 691 -12.14 18.66 5.67
C PHE A 691 -12.31 17.56 4.64
N VAL A 692 -13.47 16.93 4.65
CA VAL A 692 -13.88 15.98 3.61
C VAL A 692 -15.07 16.55 2.90
N GLY A 693 -14.92 16.76 1.60
CA GLY A 693 -15.98 17.34 0.77
C GLY A 693 -16.01 16.72 -0.61
N TYR A 694 -17.16 16.81 -1.24
CA TYR A 694 -17.38 16.30 -2.58
C TYR A 694 -18.24 17.23 -3.41
N THR A 695 -18.07 17.10 -4.70
CA THR A 695 -18.88 17.71 -5.75
C THR A 695 -19.63 16.59 -6.50
N PRO A 696 -20.48 16.89 -7.48
CA PRO A 696 -21.03 15.85 -8.36
C PRO A 696 -20.01 15.14 -9.27
N TYR A 697 -18.71 15.44 -9.14
CA TYR A 697 -17.62 14.85 -9.90
C TYR A 697 -16.65 14.04 -9.05
N TYR A 698 -16.12 14.63 -7.96
CA TYR A 698 -15.03 14.08 -7.17
C TYR A 698 -15.27 14.26 -5.68
N THR A 699 -14.78 13.31 -4.91
CA THR A 699 -14.65 13.40 -3.45
C THR A 699 -13.19 13.64 -3.09
N CYS A 700 -12.95 14.58 -2.17
CA CYS A 700 -11.61 14.94 -1.74
C CYS A 700 -11.55 15.09 -0.22
N ALA A 701 -10.59 14.43 0.41
CA ALA A 701 -10.29 14.56 1.84
C ALA A 701 -8.93 15.22 2.02
N VAL A 702 -8.84 16.20 2.94
CA VAL A 702 -7.58 16.81 3.39
C VAL A 702 -7.46 16.63 4.89
N TRP A 703 -6.28 16.21 5.32
CA TRP A 703 -5.81 16.20 6.71
C TRP A 703 -4.67 17.18 6.90
N SER A 704 -4.56 17.76 8.10
CA SER A 704 -3.40 18.54 8.53
C SER A 704 -3.19 18.41 10.03
N GLY A 705 -1.92 18.25 10.44
CA GLY A 705 -1.52 18.06 11.82
C GLY A 705 0.00 17.95 11.96
N TYR A 706 0.48 17.79 13.18
CA TYR A 706 1.86 17.41 13.47
C TYR A 706 2.01 15.88 13.43
N ASP A 707 3.14 15.38 12.96
CA ASP A 707 3.40 13.94 12.93
C ASP A 707 3.40 13.30 14.33
N ASN A 708 3.92 14.01 15.33
CA ASN A 708 3.95 13.60 16.73
C ASN A 708 2.66 13.89 17.50
N ASN A 709 1.56 14.21 16.79
CA ASN A 709 0.24 14.46 17.37
C ASN A 709 0.17 15.67 18.34
N GLU A 710 0.99 16.69 18.10
CA GLU A 710 0.94 17.92 18.86
C GLU A 710 -0.14 18.90 18.40
N LYS A 711 -0.42 19.86 19.28
CA LYS A 711 -1.45 20.85 19.06
C LYS A 711 -1.04 21.90 18.03
N LEU A 712 -1.84 22.06 17.00
CA LEU A 712 -1.66 23.11 16.00
C LEU A 712 -1.85 24.52 16.60
N PRO A 713 -0.93 25.44 16.36
CA PRO A 713 -1.08 26.83 16.77
C PRO A 713 -2.24 27.50 16.02
N ASP A 714 -2.78 28.60 16.59
CA ASP A 714 -3.99 29.26 16.08
C ASP A 714 -3.87 29.71 14.61
N TYR A 715 -2.68 30.16 14.19
CA TYR A 715 -2.41 30.59 12.81
C TYR A 715 -2.48 29.43 11.80
N ALA A 716 -2.24 28.20 12.23
CA ALA A 716 -2.23 27.01 11.38
C ALA A 716 -3.60 26.30 11.27
N ARG A 717 -4.68 26.82 11.91
CA ARG A 717 -5.95 26.07 12.02
C ARG A 717 -6.89 26.20 10.82
N ASN A 718 -6.50 26.84 9.74
CA ASN A 718 -7.39 27.05 8.57
C ASN A 718 -6.76 26.75 7.21
N PHE A 719 -5.44 26.55 7.12
CA PHE A 719 -4.77 26.41 5.83
C PHE A 719 -5.27 25.20 5.04
N HIS A 720 -5.60 24.09 5.69
CA HIS A 720 -6.14 22.87 5.06
C HIS A 720 -7.40 23.15 4.23
N LYS A 721 -8.33 23.99 4.72
CA LYS A 721 -9.55 24.36 4.00
C LYS A 721 -9.26 25.22 2.76
N ASN A 722 -8.30 26.14 2.90
CA ASN A 722 -7.87 26.99 1.77
C ASN A 722 -7.15 26.16 0.72
N LEU A 723 -6.29 25.21 1.14
CA LEU A 723 -5.59 24.28 0.27
C LEU A 723 -6.58 23.37 -0.48
N TRP A 724 -7.56 22.78 0.23
CA TRP A 724 -8.66 22.03 -0.38
C TRP A 724 -9.39 22.84 -1.44
N LYS A 725 -9.78 24.06 -1.12
CA LYS A 725 -10.47 24.97 -2.07
C LYS A 725 -9.61 25.27 -3.29
N LYS A 726 -8.31 25.55 -3.09
CA LYS A 726 -7.38 25.89 -4.18
C LYS A 726 -7.23 24.72 -5.15
N VAL A 727 -7.00 23.52 -4.61
CA VAL A 727 -6.89 22.28 -5.39
C VAL A 727 -8.20 22.01 -6.13
N MET A 728 -9.34 21.97 -5.44
CA MET A 728 -10.63 21.64 -6.05
C MET A 728 -11.11 22.69 -7.07
N THR A 729 -10.75 23.95 -6.88
CA THR A 729 -11.02 25.00 -7.90
C THR A 729 -10.26 24.73 -9.19
N ARG A 730 -9.00 24.28 -9.09
CA ARG A 730 -8.18 23.92 -10.26
C ARG A 730 -8.71 22.67 -10.96
N ILE A 731 -9.04 21.63 -10.21
CA ILE A 731 -9.60 20.37 -10.73
C ILE A 731 -10.91 20.61 -11.49
N HIS A 732 -11.76 21.53 -11.01
CA HIS A 732 -13.05 21.80 -11.63
C HIS A 732 -12.98 22.86 -12.74
N LYS A 733 -11.81 23.37 -13.05
CA LYS A 733 -11.66 24.37 -14.11
C LYS A 733 -12.03 23.79 -15.48
N GLY A 734 -13.09 24.32 -16.07
CA GLY A 734 -13.59 23.86 -17.37
C GLY A 734 -14.65 22.78 -17.30
N LEU A 735 -14.90 22.19 -16.13
CA LEU A 735 -16.02 21.26 -15.97
C LEU A 735 -17.36 22.01 -15.96
N PRO A 736 -18.40 21.45 -16.57
CA PRO A 736 -19.75 22.03 -16.51
C PRO A 736 -20.26 22.13 -15.06
N GLU A 737 -20.96 23.25 -14.76
CA GLU A 737 -21.63 23.38 -13.47
C GLU A 737 -22.65 22.25 -13.28
N LYS A 738 -22.61 21.62 -12.11
CA LYS A 738 -23.53 20.56 -11.70
C LYS A 738 -24.02 20.78 -10.28
N ASN A 739 -25.28 20.37 -10.03
CA ASN A 739 -25.88 20.26 -8.72
C ASN A 739 -26.13 18.78 -8.39
N PHE A 740 -26.25 18.47 -7.11
CA PHE A 740 -26.61 17.12 -6.68
C PHE A 740 -28.00 16.73 -7.11
N SER A 741 -28.16 15.55 -7.68
CA SER A 741 -29.44 15.05 -8.19
C SER A 741 -30.30 14.57 -7.05
N LYS A 742 -31.52 15.12 -6.94
CA LYS A 742 -32.52 14.70 -5.96
C LYS A 742 -33.22 13.42 -6.43
N PRO A 743 -33.14 12.30 -5.67
CA PRO A 743 -33.83 11.07 -6.04
C PRO A 743 -35.36 11.22 -5.90
N ALA A 744 -36.10 10.40 -6.65
CA ALA A 744 -37.59 10.43 -6.63
C ALA A 744 -38.18 10.00 -5.27
N SER A 745 -37.42 9.27 -4.46
CA SER A 745 -37.79 8.86 -3.09
C SER A 745 -37.72 9.99 -2.07
N VAL A 746 -37.23 11.18 -2.45
CA VAL A 746 -37.11 12.34 -1.55
C VAL A 746 -38.09 13.44 -1.95
N GLU A 747 -38.84 13.93 -0.98
CA GLU A 747 -39.78 15.01 -1.16
C GLU A 747 -39.48 16.21 -0.24
N LYS A 748 -39.91 17.42 -0.67
CA LYS A 748 -39.88 18.64 0.15
C LYS A 748 -41.20 18.86 0.82
N LEU A 749 -41.17 19.15 2.12
CA LEU A 749 -42.39 19.40 2.91
C LEU A 749 -42.18 20.61 3.83
N SER A 750 -43.19 21.41 3.96
CA SER A 750 -43.22 22.47 4.98
C SER A 750 -43.54 21.86 6.33
N ILE A 751 -42.79 22.20 7.36
CA ILE A 751 -42.93 21.69 8.73
C ILE A 751 -42.75 22.81 9.74
N CYS A 752 -43.26 22.57 10.97
CA CYS A 752 -42.93 23.41 12.11
C CYS A 752 -41.44 23.24 12.48
N SER A 753 -40.71 24.33 12.58
CA SER A 753 -39.26 24.29 12.85
C SER A 753 -38.92 23.78 14.26
N GLU A 754 -39.87 23.83 15.21
CA GLU A 754 -39.65 23.45 16.58
C GLU A 754 -40.03 21.98 16.86
N THR A 755 -41.07 21.47 16.19
CA THR A 755 -41.58 20.13 16.45
C THR A 755 -41.22 19.13 15.34
N GLY A 756 -40.85 19.60 14.13
CA GLY A 756 -40.63 18.76 12.95
C GLY A 756 -41.91 18.19 12.33
N LEU A 757 -43.07 18.51 12.87
CA LEU A 757 -44.40 18.02 12.45
C LEU A 757 -45.05 18.95 11.41
N LEU A 758 -46.15 18.52 10.80
CA LEU A 758 -46.91 19.35 9.85
C LEU A 758 -47.36 20.66 10.52
N PRO A 759 -47.23 21.84 9.86
CA PRO A 759 -47.46 23.11 10.52
C PRO A 759 -48.96 23.40 10.66
N ARG A 760 -49.32 24.05 11.76
CA ARG A 760 -50.64 24.69 11.97
C ARG A 760 -50.49 26.22 11.87
N ALA A 761 -51.63 26.91 11.89
CA ALA A 761 -51.61 28.35 11.98
C ALA A 761 -50.90 28.80 13.28
N GLY A 762 -49.86 29.64 13.13
CA GLY A 762 -49.05 30.10 14.26
C GLY A 762 -47.68 29.40 14.39
N CYS A 763 -47.44 28.30 13.68
CA CYS A 763 -46.15 27.66 13.67
C CYS A 763 -45.07 28.50 12.97
N PRO A 764 -43.86 28.56 13.48
CA PRO A 764 -42.69 28.93 12.67
C PRO A 764 -42.43 27.85 11.62
N VAL A 765 -42.46 28.20 10.34
CA VAL A 765 -42.44 27.22 9.24
C VAL A 765 -41.10 27.26 8.52
N ILE A 766 -40.51 26.05 8.35
CA ILE A 766 -39.37 25.81 7.48
C ILE A 766 -39.72 24.75 6.43
N THR A 767 -38.90 24.66 5.38
CA THR A 767 -39.03 23.61 4.38
C THR A 767 -37.89 22.62 4.54
N GLU A 768 -38.21 21.32 4.67
CA GLU A 768 -37.26 20.26 4.87
C GLU A 768 -37.43 19.13 3.84
N TYR A 769 -36.35 18.36 3.61
CA TYR A 769 -36.37 17.16 2.77
C TYR A 769 -36.62 15.91 3.61
N PHE A 770 -37.43 15.00 3.07
CA PHE A 770 -37.80 13.74 3.70
C PHE A 770 -37.68 12.59 2.71
N ASP A 771 -37.23 11.41 3.17
CA ASP A 771 -37.58 10.15 2.52
C ASP A 771 -39.13 10.03 2.58
N VAL A 772 -39.73 9.66 1.46
CA VAL A 772 -41.19 9.53 1.34
C VAL A 772 -41.78 8.64 2.46
N GLY A 773 -41.04 7.62 2.91
CA GLY A 773 -41.44 6.71 3.98
C GLY A 773 -41.34 7.28 5.40
N THR A 774 -40.72 8.48 5.58
CA THR A 774 -40.48 9.09 6.90
C THR A 774 -41.13 10.48 7.03
N MET A 775 -41.93 10.87 6.06
CA MET A 775 -42.67 12.15 6.14
C MET A 775 -43.60 12.21 7.36
N PRO A 776 -43.61 13.33 8.13
CA PRO A 776 -44.54 13.49 9.22
C PRO A 776 -46.01 13.47 8.74
N THR A 777 -46.86 12.74 9.43
CA THR A 777 -48.31 12.66 9.19
C THR A 777 -49.11 13.41 10.26
N GLU A 778 -48.48 13.72 11.37
CA GLU A 778 -49.09 14.41 12.49
C GLU A 778 -48.88 15.93 12.39
N TYR A 779 -49.85 16.71 12.89
CA TYR A 779 -49.76 18.16 12.96
C TYR A 779 -49.15 18.61 14.28
N CYS A 780 -48.43 19.73 14.25
CA CYS A 780 -47.87 20.36 15.46
C CYS A 780 -48.98 20.59 16.49
N ASP A 781 -48.67 20.17 17.72
CA ASP A 781 -49.58 20.29 18.88
C ASP A 781 -49.18 21.41 19.85
N GLN A 782 -48.04 22.10 19.58
CA GLN A 782 -47.52 23.16 20.45
C GLN A 782 -47.96 24.58 20.02
N HIS A 783 -48.22 24.78 18.72
CA HIS A 783 -48.55 26.07 18.18
C HIS A 783 -49.93 26.03 17.53
N PHE A 784 -50.96 26.24 18.25
CA PHE A 784 -52.27 26.51 17.70
C PHE A 784 -52.97 27.62 18.53
N TYR A 785 -53.53 28.56 17.83
CA TYR A 785 -54.41 29.51 18.49
C TYR A 785 -55.72 28.79 18.77
N ASP A 786 -56.01 28.59 20.08
CA ASP A 786 -57.32 28.16 20.51
C ASP A 786 -58.30 29.41 20.35
N TYR A 787 -59.04 29.40 19.26
CA TYR A 787 -60.18 30.28 19.17
C TYR A 787 -61.26 29.70 20.06
N SER A 788 -61.11 29.71 21.38
CA SER A 788 -62.22 29.70 22.31
C SER A 788 -62.87 31.06 22.16
N TYR A 789 -63.92 31.08 21.47
CA TYR A 789 -64.85 32.22 21.59
C TYR A 789 -65.29 32.25 23.06
N ASP A 790 -64.88 33.27 23.79
CA ASP A 790 -65.45 33.69 25.02
C ASP A 790 -66.89 34.19 24.67
N GLU A 791 -67.83 33.25 24.81
CA GLU A 791 -69.25 33.59 24.89
C GLU A 791 -69.54 34.15 26.29
N ASP A 792 -68.97 35.26 26.68
CA ASP A 792 -69.45 36.04 27.82
C ASP A 792 -68.97 37.48 27.62
N ASP A 793 -69.99 38.30 27.30
CA ASP A 793 -70.18 39.72 27.51
C ASP A 793 -70.77 40.43 26.25
N TYR A 794 -72.02 40.25 26.01
CA TYR A 794 -72.89 41.32 25.51
C TYR A 794 -74.24 41.25 26.20
N ASP A 795 -74.34 41.96 27.34
CA ASP A 795 -75.60 42.46 27.93
C ASP A 795 -76.11 43.60 27.05
N TYR A 796 -77.14 43.37 26.27
CA TYR A 796 -78.00 44.45 25.67
C TYR A 796 -79.40 44.32 26.10
N SER A 797 -79.78 45.20 27.02
CA SER A 797 -81.12 45.51 27.46
C SER A 797 -82.05 45.88 26.27
N TYR A 798 -83.22 45.24 26.31
CA TYR A 798 -84.40 45.46 25.50
C TYR A 798 -84.82 46.88 25.33
N ASP A 799 -85.27 47.26 24.14
CA ASP A 799 -86.51 48.04 24.02
C ASP A 799 -87.40 47.56 22.87
N THR A 800 -88.66 47.27 23.18
CA THR A 800 -89.75 46.76 22.33
C THR A 800 -90.37 47.81 21.46
N SER A 801 -90.60 47.45 20.19
CA SER A 801 -91.93 47.78 19.52
C SER A 801 -91.97 47.26 18.07
N ASP A 802 -92.70 46.22 17.88
CA ASP A 802 -93.90 46.08 17.01
C ASP A 802 -93.71 46.12 15.48
N SER A 803 -94.06 45.07 14.84
CA SER A 803 -95.08 44.76 13.83
C SER A 803 -94.64 43.88 12.68
N SER A 804 -95.22 42.69 12.62
CA SER A 804 -95.87 42.00 11.47
C SER A 804 -95.28 42.11 10.10
N ASP A 805 -94.97 41.04 9.43
CA ASP A 805 -95.92 40.21 8.66
C ASP A 805 -95.09 39.08 7.86
N THR A 806 -95.59 37.90 7.99
CA THR A 806 -95.79 36.79 7.06
C THR A 806 -94.91 36.62 5.85
N SER A 807 -94.26 35.49 5.62
CA SER A 807 -94.76 34.27 4.98
C SER A 807 -93.61 33.36 4.50
N ASP A 808 -93.77 32.15 4.89
CA ASP A 808 -93.54 30.88 4.21
C ASP A 808 -92.46 30.69 3.12
N ALA A 809 -91.55 29.75 3.36
CA ALA A 809 -91.55 28.43 2.73
C ALA A 809 -90.22 27.69 2.97
N GLU A 810 -90.34 26.55 3.59
CA GLU A 810 -89.38 25.45 3.68
C GLU A 810 -89.30 24.70 2.38
N PRO A 811 -88.62 23.62 2.32
CA PRO A 811 -87.20 23.32 1.87
C PRO A 811 -87.21 22.34 0.70
N THR A 812 -86.03 22.01 0.15
CA THR A 812 -85.82 20.68 -0.43
C THR A 812 -84.31 20.42 -0.77
N THR A 813 -83.72 19.51 -0.06
CA THR A 813 -83.13 18.22 -0.46
C THR A 813 -82.20 18.20 -1.69
N ALA A 814 -81.07 17.63 -1.43
CA ALA A 814 -80.18 16.96 -2.36
C ALA A 814 -80.87 15.81 -3.14
N PRO A 815 -80.45 15.34 -4.25
CA PRO A 815 -79.51 14.20 -4.27
C PRO A 815 -78.49 14.20 -5.45
N ASP A 816 -77.29 13.65 -5.23
CA ASP A 816 -76.78 12.35 -5.60
C ASP A 816 -76.77 11.93 -7.08
N SER A 817 -75.55 11.50 -7.51
CA SER A 817 -75.27 10.39 -8.39
C SER A 817 -75.21 10.56 -9.90
N THR A 818 -74.05 10.14 -10.33
CA THR A 818 -73.73 9.14 -11.39
C THR A 818 -73.69 9.60 -12.85
N ASP A 819 -72.58 9.41 -13.38
CA ASP A 819 -72.24 8.44 -14.40
C ASP A 819 -72.15 8.85 -15.88
N ASN A 820 -71.04 8.66 -16.41
CA ASN A 820 -70.75 7.92 -17.68
C ASN A 820 -70.71 8.66 -19.03
N THR A 821 -69.56 8.40 -19.57
CA THR A 821 -69.22 7.96 -20.93
C THR A 821 -69.14 8.92 -22.07
N SER A 822 -67.91 8.83 -22.63
CA SER A 822 -67.57 8.55 -24.02
C SER A 822 -67.65 9.62 -25.09
N GLY A 823 -66.56 9.71 -25.72
CA GLY A 823 -66.55 9.60 -27.20
C GLY A 823 -66.20 10.85 -27.98
N GLY A 824 -65.03 10.71 -28.62
CA GLY A 824 -64.93 10.91 -30.06
C GLY A 824 -64.55 12.30 -30.57
N ASP A 825 -63.36 12.45 -30.94
CA ASP A 825 -62.85 12.38 -32.29
C ASP A 825 -62.86 13.73 -33.11
N ASN A 826 -61.63 13.97 -33.62
CA ASN A 826 -61.30 14.59 -34.88
C ASN A 826 -61.50 16.12 -35.17
N GLY A 827 -60.38 16.58 -35.68
CA GLY A 827 -60.41 17.46 -36.85
C GLY A 827 -59.67 18.76 -36.72
N ASP A 828 -58.46 18.77 -37.12
CA ASP A 828 -57.89 19.40 -38.33
C ASP A 828 -58.23 20.90 -38.58
N GLY A 829 -57.19 21.61 -38.92
CA GLY A 829 -57.36 22.77 -39.79
C GLY A 829 -56.64 24.06 -39.42
N THR A 830 -55.44 24.15 -39.88
CA THR A 830 -54.84 25.18 -40.77
C THR A 830 -54.95 26.68 -40.46
N ASP A 831 -53.80 27.25 -40.59
CA ASP A 831 -53.46 28.52 -41.32
C ASP A 831 -53.78 29.89 -40.68
N ASN A 832 -52.81 30.68 -40.51
CA ASN A 832 -52.01 31.49 -41.44
C ASN A 832 -51.75 32.94 -40.92
N THR A 833 -50.59 33.37 -41.22
CA THR A 833 -50.17 34.80 -41.54
C THR A 833 -50.23 35.83 -40.46
N GLY A 834 -49.25 36.58 -40.26
CA GLY A 834 -48.26 37.39 -40.96
C GLY A 834 -47.77 38.45 -39.97
N ASP A 835 -46.68 38.92 -39.97
CA ASP A 835 -45.80 39.60 -40.93
C ASP A 835 -45.27 40.90 -40.28
N ASN A 836 -44.04 41.17 -40.60
CA ASN A 836 -43.33 42.49 -40.58
C ASN A 836 -42.71 42.95 -39.26
N GLY A 837 -41.50 43.39 -39.21
CA GLY A 837 -40.45 43.66 -40.22
C GLY A 837 -39.34 44.41 -39.60
N ASP A 838 -38.19 44.22 -40.23
CA ASP A 838 -37.12 45.17 -40.55
C ASP A 838 -36.28 45.77 -39.40
N GLY A 839 -35.03 45.92 -39.54
CA GLY A 839 -34.01 45.97 -40.58
C GLY A 839 -32.65 45.97 -39.96
N SER A 840 -31.73 45.25 -40.57
CA SER A 840 -30.57 45.70 -41.40
C SER A 840 -29.58 46.62 -40.69
N ASN A 841 -28.30 46.45 -40.74
CA ASN A 841 -27.32 46.25 -41.79
C ASN A 841 -25.98 45.93 -41.18
N ASN A 842 -25.25 44.92 -41.64
CA ASN A 842 -24.30 44.99 -42.74
C ASN A 842 -22.98 45.70 -42.39
N CYS A 843 -21.89 45.26 -42.55
CA CYS A 843 -20.87 44.89 -43.53
C CYS A 843 -19.51 44.87 -42.83
N ASP A 844 -18.51 44.32 -43.14
CA ASP A 844 -17.98 43.48 -44.23
C ASP A 844 -16.46 43.37 -44.05
N SER A 845 -15.93 42.25 -44.38
CA SER A 845 -14.71 41.95 -45.10
C SER A 845 -13.31 42.39 -44.69
N GLY A 846 -12.46 41.44 -44.84
CA GLY A 846 -11.21 41.55 -45.60
C GLY A 846 -9.99 41.26 -44.75
N ASP A 847 -9.40 40.15 -44.83
CA ASP A 847 -8.52 39.47 -45.84
C ASP A 847 -7.04 39.85 -45.74
N SER A 848 -6.26 38.80 -45.78
CA SER A 848 -4.93 38.60 -46.32
C SER A 848 -3.68 39.15 -45.69
N GLY A 849 -2.78 38.24 -45.54
CA GLY A 849 -1.45 38.25 -46.19
C GLY A 849 -0.27 38.42 -45.29
N ASP A 850 0.40 37.37 -45.06
CA ASP A 850 1.58 36.78 -45.73
C ASP A 850 2.96 37.39 -45.37
N ASN A 851 3.89 36.49 -45.08
CA ASN A 851 5.31 36.44 -45.35
C ASN A 851 6.34 37.30 -44.58
N GLY A 852 7.34 36.57 -44.17
CA GLY A 852 8.72 36.98 -44.42
C GLY A 852 9.67 36.87 -43.23
N ASP A 853 10.31 35.74 -43.10
CA ASP A 853 11.75 35.50 -43.41
C ASP A 853 12.82 36.39 -42.72
N GLY A 854 13.76 35.70 -42.10
CA GLY A 854 15.15 36.04 -42.24
C GLY A 854 15.93 36.57 -41.06
N GLY A 855 16.95 35.76 -40.70
CA GLY A 855 18.24 36.37 -40.46
C GLY A 855 18.94 36.14 -39.15
N ASP A 856 19.82 35.15 -39.17
CA ASP A 856 21.17 35.05 -38.63
C ASP A 856 21.77 36.30 -37.97
N ASN A 857 22.45 36.11 -36.85
CA ASN A 857 23.94 36.20 -36.77
C ASN A 857 24.49 36.16 -35.32
N THR A 858 25.28 35.17 -35.01
CA THR A 858 26.71 35.18 -34.59
C THR A 858 27.25 36.31 -33.67
N GLY A 859 28.03 35.82 -32.72
CA GLY A 859 29.13 36.55 -32.10
C GLY A 859 29.24 36.20 -30.63
N ASP A 860 30.02 35.28 -30.18
CA ASP A 860 31.46 35.07 -30.06
C ASP A 860 32.16 36.02 -29.07
N ASN A 861 33.13 35.40 -28.33
CA ASN A 861 34.20 35.95 -27.47
C ASN A 861 33.83 36.11 -25.97
N GLY A 862 34.51 35.48 -25.07
CA GLY A 862 35.95 35.09 -25.05
C GLY A 862 36.58 35.59 -23.76
N GLY A 863 37.43 34.76 -23.19
CA GLY A 863 38.45 35.22 -22.26
C GLY A 863 38.16 34.89 -20.78
N ASP A 864 38.89 34.20 -20.11
CA ASP A 864 40.29 33.67 -20.01
C ASP A 864 40.82 33.96 -18.60
N ASN A 865 41.57 33.02 -18.05
CA ASN A 865 42.58 33.11 -16.96
C ASN A 865 42.05 33.24 -15.50
N GLY A 866 42.59 32.54 -14.61
CA GLY A 866 43.81 31.75 -14.44
C GLY A 866 44.06 31.44 -12.99
N ASP A 867 44.74 30.36 -12.85
CA ASP A 867 45.94 30.13 -12.06
C ASP A 867 45.98 30.09 -10.54
N GLY A 868 46.58 29.03 -10.08
CA GLY A 868 47.61 28.91 -9.05
C GLY A 868 47.10 28.29 -7.76
N GLY A 869 47.55 27.20 -7.28
CA GLY A 869 48.79 26.60 -7.16
C GLY A 869 48.92 25.93 -5.81
N ASP A 870 49.59 24.79 -5.80
CA ASP A 870 50.50 24.22 -4.76
C ASP A 870 49.89 23.87 -3.38
N GLY A 871 50.05 22.76 -2.84
CA GLY A 871 51.23 21.85 -2.77
C GLY A 871 51.28 21.32 -1.34
N GLY A 872 51.64 20.08 -1.18
CA GLY A 872 52.08 19.64 0.16
C GLY A 872 51.86 18.16 0.49
N ASP A 873 52.86 17.36 0.10
CA ASP A 873 53.22 16.08 0.61
C ASP A 873 53.18 15.93 2.15
N ASN A 874 52.83 14.74 2.65
CA ASN A 874 53.77 13.90 3.39
C ASN A 874 53.23 12.54 3.83
N THR A 875 53.79 11.54 3.26
CA THR A 875 54.42 10.26 3.72
C THR A 875 54.36 9.90 5.22
N GLY A 876 54.18 8.59 5.40
CA GLY A 876 54.66 7.79 6.54
C GLY A 876 53.70 6.65 6.82
N ASP A 877 53.86 5.51 6.40
CA ASP A 877 54.76 4.36 6.47
C ASP A 877 54.67 3.58 7.81
N ASN A 878 54.56 2.23 7.67
CA ASN A 878 54.88 1.13 8.59
C ASN A 878 53.86 0.81 9.67
N GLY A 879 53.55 -0.41 9.89
CA GLY A 879 54.07 -1.75 9.61
C GLY A 879 53.29 -2.78 10.42
N ASP A 880 53.10 -3.82 9.89
CA ASP A 880 53.48 -5.23 10.06
C ASP A 880 53.09 -6.00 11.32
N ASN A 881 52.68 -7.28 11.07
CA ASN A 881 52.69 -8.48 11.90
C ASN A 881 51.58 -8.66 12.96
N GLY A 882 50.90 -9.77 12.97
CA GLY A 882 51.14 -11.14 12.83
C GLY A 882 50.14 -11.98 13.56
N ASP A 883 49.72 -12.96 12.96
CA ASP A 883 49.66 -14.40 13.26
C ASP A 883 48.85 -14.93 14.44
N ASN A 884 48.02 -15.92 14.09
CA ASN A 884 47.66 -17.17 14.79
C ASN A 884 46.74 -17.17 16.03
N GLY A 885 45.79 -18.08 15.89
CA GLY A 885 45.32 -18.86 17.03
C GLY A 885 43.88 -19.40 16.89
N ASP A 886 43.87 -20.64 16.48
CA ASP A 886 42.83 -21.65 16.64
C ASP A 886 42.16 -21.65 18.02
N GLY A 887 40.87 -22.03 18.04
CA GLY A 887 40.24 -22.47 19.27
C GLY A 887 38.72 -22.59 19.18
N GLY A 888 38.24 -23.80 18.87
CA GLY A 888 36.83 -24.14 18.91
C GLY A 888 36.22 -24.11 20.32
N GLY A 889 34.92 -24.03 20.38
CA GLY A 889 34.16 -24.23 21.60
C GLY A 889 32.66 -24.02 21.31
N ASP A 890 31.96 -25.14 21.09
CA ASP A 890 30.51 -25.26 21.23
C ASP A 890 30.06 -24.70 22.57
N TYR A 891 28.97 -23.96 22.56
CA TYR A 891 27.91 -24.03 23.55
C TYR A 891 26.57 -23.53 23.00
N ASN A 892 25.59 -24.44 23.00
CA ASN A 892 24.16 -24.17 22.91
C ASN A 892 23.73 -23.24 24.04
N ASN A 893 22.85 -22.29 23.75
CA ASN A 893 21.64 -22.10 24.57
C ASN A 893 20.58 -21.36 23.76
N ASP A 894 19.41 -21.99 23.80
CA ASP A 894 18.12 -21.46 23.47
C ASP A 894 17.78 -20.28 24.37
N ASP A 895 17.26 -19.22 23.76
CA ASP A 895 16.09 -18.46 24.24
C ASP A 895 15.68 -17.46 23.15
N GLU A 896 14.61 -17.82 22.46
CA GLU A 896 13.84 -16.91 21.61
C GLU A 896 12.94 -16.07 22.52
N ASP A 897 13.11 -14.76 22.51
CA ASP A 897 12.03 -13.81 22.76
C ASP A 897 12.05 -12.77 21.65
N ALA A 898 11.13 -12.97 20.71
CA ALA A 898 10.81 -12.01 19.67
C ALA A 898 10.00 -10.85 20.27
N TYR A 899 10.62 -9.69 20.38
CA TYR A 899 9.91 -8.44 20.62
C TYR A 899 9.41 -7.90 19.27
N GLN A 900 8.12 -8.08 19.06
CA GLN A 900 7.33 -7.34 18.06
C GLN A 900 7.05 -5.96 18.67
N ILE A 901 7.59 -4.92 18.05
CA ILE A 901 7.29 -3.53 18.42
C ILE A 901 6.11 -3.10 17.57
N ASP A 902 4.96 -2.94 18.23
CA ASP A 902 3.79 -2.29 17.67
C ASP A 902 4.03 -0.77 17.64
N TYR A 903 3.86 -0.18 16.46
CA TYR A 903 3.85 1.26 16.26
C TYR A 903 2.54 1.86 16.82
N TYR A 904 2.68 2.85 17.64
CA TYR A 904 1.63 3.80 17.99
C TYR A 904 1.63 4.97 17.01
#